data_6e8072b9627520a3d94907489f190005
#
_entry.id   6e8072b9627520a3d94907489f190005
#
_cell.length_a   1.000
_cell.length_b   1.000
_cell.length_c   1.000
_cell.angle_alpha   90.00
_cell.angle_beta   90.00
_cell.angle_gamma   90.00
#
_symmetry.space_group_name_H-M   'P 1'
#
loop_
_entity.id
_entity.type
_entity.pdbx_description
1 polymer ?
#
loop_
_entity_poly.entity_id
_entity_poly.type
_entity_poly.pdbx_seq_one_letter_code
_entity_poly.pdbx_strand_id
1 'polypeptide(L)'
;MAAGPVTQAVPLALRQATAALDLVQNNPRDAERRALAVLRRSTTQPEARVVALWALGRAQFEQDAPGDARDTLTEAARLAGSHRLANHAAQIRVSLSMCLMATGATSRALRQLALAERALTGVAQARAITQRGLLFARLGRLEDALGEFDRAEQTLRDAEHTRDEHERDDLGLARLLNNRGPLLVMLGHLARAEVDLREAGELAERLGQRLLVARTLHNRAFLETRRGDLPKALRLYDAATRDYQSIGDVEAIAPTLGTDRCELLLAGGLIGEAADAAAQAVAVSVRSGNVLAVAEARLLLARAHLTAGEFGAASAQAIEAAGAFKRTGRSSWVALANYVAIQADIVAIQDSRRPPRRLIGQATTIARQLADHGWRVEALHVNTFIGRMAIALGRLDIAEAALATAGDARHRGTADLRVSAWHATALLRFVAGDRPGAKRALLSGLSVLDEHRALLGATELRAHAASHGAELARLGLRLALDEGRPRDILVWAERTRAAALHLPPVRPPDDDELADLLARWRQASQDAREATLDGDDPAGGRHRAQLLEGQIRAKARLAWGAKAAADAACDVAALARRLGDRVLVEYVEFEGELSAVVLSAGRATFRRVGSMTDIANEIDFVRFNHQRLALTVGRGGSAGLAAQRFLDTAALLDHRLVTPLRLPAGRGVIVVPTGVLHAVPWNALSGLHDRDLTISPSAALWCRTRGRLTPPEAERRPADDPRTPGASHDRVALVAGPDLDGGRDEVAALRDVYGRRTRELVDADASVDAVLTACETSDLMHLAAHGDFRADSPMFSSLRLADGLLTVYDLERLRSVPTTMVLPACDAATTDVRAGDELLGTASALLTLGVRSVIAPVAKIPDRATTPLVLAIHVGLRRGLPPSTALARAKAEARARGGPADLAAASALLCIGADDRASTTSGA
;
A
#
# COMPACT_ATOMS: atom_id res chain seq x y z
N MET A 1 38.94 -10.43 -70.62
CA MET A 1 39.35 -10.55 -69.21
C MET A 1 38.83 -9.30 -68.49
N ALA A 2 37.70 -9.40 -67.84
CA ALA A 2 37.15 -8.29 -67.02
C ALA A 2 37.59 -8.56 -65.57
N ALA A 3 38.36 -7.64 -64.98
CA ALA A 3 38.74 -7.67 -63.54
C ALA A 3 37.48 -7.44 -62.71
N GLY A 4 37.08 -8.41 -61.87
CA GLY A 4 36.02 -8.29 -60.87
C GLY A 4 36.41 -7.26 -59.83
N PRO A 5 35.43 -6.63 -59.15
CA PRO A 5 35.70 -5.62 -58.13
C PRO A 5 36.44 -6.23 -56.96
N VAL A 6 37.66 -5.73 -56.70
CA VAL A 6 38.44 -6.05 -55.51
C VAL A 6 37.69 -5.47 -54.31
N THR A 7 36.98 -6.29 -53.58
CA THR A 7 36.42 -5.94 -52.25
C THR A 7 37.61 -5.64 -51.33
N GLN A 8 37.94 -4.34 -51.13
CA GLN A 8 38.93 -3.93 -50.17
C GLN A 8 38.52 -4.42 -48.77
N ALA A 9 39.30 -5.30 -48.17
CA ALA A 9 39.09 -5.82 -46.83
C ALA A 9 39.06 -4.67 -45.83
N VAL A 10 37.94 -4.50 -45.08
CA VAL A 10 37.79 -3.48 -44.04
C VAL A 10 38.99 -3.53 -43.07
N PRO A 11 39.66 -2.41 -42.82
CA PRO A 11 40.83 -2.36 -41.97
C PRO A 11 40.60 -2.93 -40.58
N LEU A 12 41.57 -3.65 -40.00
CA LEU A 12 41.42 -4.33 -38.70
C LEU A 12 41.01 -3.35 -37.58
N ALA A 13 41.61 -2.17 -37.55
CA ALA A 13 41.27 -1.14 -36.54
C ALA A 13 39.83 -0.65 -36.66
N LEU A 14 39.28 -0.50 -37.87
CA LEU A 14 37.90 -0.11 -38.09
C LEU A 14 36.94 -1.21 -37.61
N ARG A 15 37.25 -2.50 -37.95
CA ARG A 15 36.46 -3.65 -37.45
C ARG A 15 36.44 -3.71 -35.94
N GLN A 16 37.57 -3.46 -35.27
CA GLN A 16 37.70 -3.45 -33.83
C GLN A 16 36.90 -2.29 -33.20
N ALA A 17 36.93 -1.09 -33.82
CA ALA A 17 36.18 0.07 -33.37
C ALA A 17 34.65 -0.15 -33.52
N THR A 18 34.21 -0.71 -34.64
CA THR A 18 32.81 -1.10 -34.87
C THR A 18 32.31 -2.11 -33.86
N ALA A 19 33.11 -3.19 -33.63
CA ALA A 19 32.80 -4.18 -32.61
C ALA A 19 32.71 -3.57 -31.18
N ALA A 20 33.51 -2.56 -30.87
CA ALA A 20 33.37 -1.83 -29.61
C ALA A 20 32.06 -1.02 -29.57
N LEU A 21 31.64 -0.40 -30.67
CA LEU A 21 30.40 0.37 -30.77
C LEU A 21 29.16 -0.52 -30.62
N ASP A 22 29.17 -1.72 -31.22
CA ASP A 22 28.07 -2.70 -31.14
C ASP A 22 27.93 -3.26 -29.71
N LEU A 23 29.03 -3.34 -28.97
CA LEU A 23 29.04 -3.88 -27.61
C LEU A 23 28.49 -2.89 -26.57
N VAL A 24 28.42 -1.60 -26.86
CA VAL A 24 28.06 -0.53 -25.88
C VAL A 24 26.79 -0.84 -25.11
N GLN A 25 25.77 -1.35 -25.76
CA GLN A 25 24.44 -1.60 -25.13
C GLN A 25 24.41 -2.86 -24.24
N ASN A 26 25.31 -3.81 -24.48
CA ASN A 26 25.34 -5.07 -23.75
C ASN A 26 26.43 -5.11 -22.67
N ASN A 27 27.54 -4.39 -22.88
CA ASN A 27 28.63 -4.31 -21.93
C ASN A 27 29.41 -3.00 -22.11
N PRO A 28 28.93 -1.87 -21.54
CA PRO A 28 29.54 -0.54 -21.70
C PRO A 28 31.01 -0.51 -21.23
N ARG A 29 31.33 -1.20 -20.13
CA ARG A 29 32.71 -1.24 -19.59
C ARG A 29 33.69 -1.93 -20.53
N ASP A 30 33.28 -3.02 -21.17
CA ASP A 30 34.13 -3.71 -22.15
C ASP A 30 34.23 -2.93 -23.47
N ALA A 31 33.13 -2.29 -23.89
CA ALA A 31 33.12 -1.37 -25.02
C ALA A 31 34.12 -0.23 -24.84
N GLU A 32 34.14 0.40 -23.67
CA GLU A 32 35.08 1.46 -23.33
C GLU A 32 36.55 0.96 -23.39
N ARG A 33 36.86 -0.19 -22.77
CA ARG A 33 38.21 -0.78 -22.82
C ARG A 33 38.68 -1.03 -24.25
N ARG A 34 37.82 -1.59 -25.11
CA ARG A 34 38.12 -1.89 -26.53
C ARG A 34 38.30 -0.58 -27.32
N ALA A 35 37.42 0.39 -27.13
CA ALA A 35 37.53 1.68 -27.79
C ALA A 35 38.86 2.37 -27.45
N LEU A 36 39.25 2.43 -26.17
CA LEU A 36 40.52 2.95 -25.71
C LEU A 36 41.72 2.18 -26.29
N ALA A 37 41.60 0.88 -26.45
CA ALA A 37 42.67 0.07 -27.06
C ALA A 37 42.88 0.44 -28.55
N VAL A 38 41.80 0.67 -29.30
CA VAL A 38 41.88 1.17 -30.68
C VAL A 38 42.47 2.58 -30.73
N LEU A 39 42.04 3.49 -29.84
CA LEU A 39 42.54 4.87 -29.81
C LEU A 39 44.03 4.95 -29.51
N ARG A 40 44.57 4.05 -28.70
CA ARG A 40 46.04 3.95 -28.42
C ARG A 40 46.87 3.44 -29.57
N ARG A 41 46.26 2.63 -30.46
CA ARG A 41 46.98 1.95 -31.58
C ARG A 41 46.81 2.66 -32.92
N SER A 42 45.78 3.43 -33.13
CA SER A 42 45.34 3.91 -34.45
C SER A 42 45.59 5.41 -34.60
N THR A 43 46.84 5.79 -34.87
CA THR A 43 47.21 7.21 -35.18
C THR A 43 47.03 7.56 -36.69
N THR A 44 46.84 6.59 -37.55
CA THR A 44 46.90 6.75 -39.04
C THR A 44 45.56 6.51 -39.76
N GLN A 45 44.50 6.04 -39.07
CA GLN A 45 43.20 5.74 -39.67
C GLN A 45 42.09 6.63 -39.09
N PRO A 46 41.72 7.75 -39.74
CA PRO A 46 40.80 8.72 -39.21
C PRO A 46 39.42 8.12 -38.91
N GLU A 47 38.87 7.25 -39.78
CA GLU A 47 37.56 6.64 -39.61
C GLU A 47 37.52 5.71 -38.41
N ALA A 48 38.56 4.84 -38.24
CA ALA A 48 38.65 3.94 -37.07
C ALA A 48 38.73 4.77 -35.75
N ARG A 49 39.45 5.88 -35.76
CA ARG A 49 39.54 6.80 -34.63
C ARG A 49 38.18 7.46 -34.31
N VAL A 50 37.46 7.91 -35.34
CA VAL A 50 36.13 8.50 -35.21
C VAL A 50 35.13 7.50 -34.58
N VAL A 51 35.09 6.27 -35.11
CA VAL A 51 34.21 5.22 -34.59
C VAL A 51 34.58 4.79 -33.18
N ALA A 52 35.88 4.73 -32.86
CA ALA A 52 36.35 4.41 -31.51
C ALA A 52 35.98 5.52 -30.49
N LEU A 53 36.13 6.80 -30.85
CA LEU A 53 35.68 7.93 -30.02
C LEU A 53 34.13 7.91 -29.85
N TRP A 54 33.41 7.55 -30.89
CA TRP A 54 31.97 7.42 -30.80
C TRP A 54 31.56 6.28 -29.85
N ALA A 55 32.21 5.12 -29.93
CA ALA A 55 31.99 4.01 -29.02
C ALA A 55 32.33 4.38 -27.58
N LEU A 56 33.46 5.07 -27.36
CA LEU A 56 33.88 5.56 -26.05
C LEU A 56 32.85 6.51 -25.43
N GLY A 57 32.46 7.55 -26.19
CA GLY A 57 31.50 8.53 -25.68
C GLY A 57 30.10 7.91 -25.39
N ARG A 58 29.67 6.93 -26.19
CA ARG A 58 28.46 6.20 -25.90
C ARG A 58 28.61 5.32 -24.64
N ALA A 59 29.72 4.64 -24.49
CA ALA A 59 30.01 3.81 -23.32
C ALA A 59 30.05 4.66 -22.02
N GLN A 60 30.67 5.83 -22.07
CA GLN A 60 30.66 6.79 -20.95
C GLN A 60 29.26 7.27 -20.60
N PHE A 61 28.39 7.50 -21.58
CA PHE A 61 27.01 7.88 -21.36
C PHE A 61 26.21 6.78 -20.65
N GLU A 62 26.35 5.53 -21.06
CA GLU A 62 25.70 4.37 -20.44
C GLU A 62 26.22 4.08 -19.02
N GLN A 63 27.41 4.61 -18.66
CA GLN A 63 28.01 4.54 -17.32
C GLN A 63 27.71 5.80 -16.47
N ASP A 64 26.66 6.55 -16.83
CA ASP A 64 26.20 7.77 -16.14
C ASP A 64 27.27 8.90 -16.00
N ALA A 65 28.14 9.00 -17.00
CA ALA A 65 29.15 10.08 -17.13
C ALA A 65 28.81 11.01 -18.32
N PRO A 66 27.67 11.75 -18.31
CA PRO A 66 27.22 12.52 -19.47
C PRO A 66 28.11 13.71 -19.81
N GLY A 67 28.87 14.22 -18.85
CA GLY A 67 29.84 15.29 -19.06
C GLY A 67 31.02 14.84 -19.93
N ASP A 68 31.66 13.75 -19.56
CA ASP A 68 32.78 13.15 -20.29
C ASP A 68 32.34 12.65 -21.66
N ALA A 69 31.18 12.02 -21.72
CA ALA A 69 30.56 11.55 -22.97
C ALA A 69 30.32 12.71 -23.95
N ARG A 70 29.84 13.87 -23.48
CA ARG A 70 29.63 15.07 -24.29
C ARG A 70 30.93 15.55 -24.91
N ASP A 71 32.01 15.62 -24.14
CA ASP A 71 33.28 16.12 -24.59
C ASP A 71 33.93 15.17 -25.60
N THR A 72 33.90 13.88 -25.33
CA THR A 72 34.31 12.81 -26.24
C THR A 72 33.55 12.81 -27.57
N LEU A 73 32.20 12.88 -27.52
CA LEU A 73 31.37 12.92 -28.73
C LEU A 73 31.52 14.24 -29.51
N THR A 74 31.79 15.35 -28.84
CA THR A 74 32.08 16.61 -29.50
C THR A 74 33.39 16.51 -30.30
N GLU A 75 34.43 15.90 -29.71
CA GLU A 75 35.67 15.61 -30.45
C GLU A 75 35.45 14.67 -31.64
N ALA A 76 34.71 13.60 -31.42
CA ALA A 76 34.36 12.65 -32.49
C ALA A 76 33.63 13.31 -33.65
N ALA A 77 32.61 14.16 -33.38
CA ALA A 77 31.85 14.89 -34.39
C ALA A 77 32.71 15.88 -35.15
N ARG A 78 33.65 16.60 -34.46
CA ARG A 78 34.58 17.53 -35.09
C ARG A 78 35.56 16.79 -36.02
N LEU A 79 36.11 15.65 -35.57
CA LEU A 79 37.02 14.81 -36.34
C LEU A 79 36.34 14.23 -37.57
N ALA A 80 35.12 13.71 -37.42
CA ALA A 80 34.30 13.22 -38.55
C ALA A 80 34.07 14.31 -39.60
N GLY A 81 33.78 15.53 -39.16
CA GLY A 81 33.62 16.69 -40.05
C GLY A 81 34.89 17.05 -40.81
N SER A 82 36.06 17.08 -40.15
CA SER A 82 37.36 17.42 -40.80
C SER A 82 37.78 16.37 -41.85
N HIS A 83 37.37 15.13 -41.69
CA HIS A 83 37.64 14.04 -42.62
C HIS A 83 36.48 13.74 -43.60
N ARG A 84 35.48 14.58 -43.69
CA ARG A 84 34.32 14.46 -44.60
C ARG A 84 33.52 13.18 -44.41
N LEU A 85 33.50 12.62 -43.20
CA LEU A 85 32.72 11.43 -42.85
C LEU A 85 31.27 11.85 -42.45
N ALA A 86 30.51 12.35 -43.42
CA ALA A 86 29.22 13.02 -43.19
C ALA A 86 28.22 12.13 -42.45
N ASN A 87 28.11 10.83 -42.81
CA ASN A 87 27.21 9.89 -42.15
C ASN A 87 27.59 9.64 -40.68
N HIS A 88 28.89 9.39 -40.41
CA HIS A 88 29.36 9.21 -39.03
C HIS A 88 29.13 10.50 -38.20
N ALA A 89 29.42 11.67 -38.79
CA ALA A 89 29.19 12.95 -38.10
C ALA A 89 27.71 13.14 -37.73
N ALA A 90 26.79 12.72 -38.60
CA ALA A 90 25.35 12.81 -38.33
C ALA A 90 24.92 11.82 -37.21
N GLN A 91 25.36 10.57 -37.25
CA GLN A 91 25.06 9.58 -36.21
C GLN A 91 25.67 9.95 -34.83
N ILE A 92 26.89 10.51 -34.82
CA ILE A 92 27.51 11.03 -33.60
C ILE A 92 26.70 12.19 -33.00
N ARG A 93 26.14 13.07 -33.85
CA ARG A 93 25.27 14.16 -33.37
C ARG A 93 24.01 13.63 -32.68
N VAL A 94 23.46 12.50 -33.14
CA VAL A 94 22.35 11.82 -32.45
C VAL A 94 22.77 11.41 -31.04
N SER A 95 23.92 10.75 -30.90
CA SER A 95 24.46 10.38 -29.57
C SER A 95 24.80 11.58 -28.70
N LEU A 96 25.40 12.62 -29.26
CA LEU A 96 25.72 13.88 -28.55
C LEU A 96 24.47 14.59 -28.02
N SER A 97 23.33 14.49 -28.73
CA SER A 97 22.09 15.11 -28.28
C SER A 97 21.60 14.56 -26.94
N MET A 98 21.84 13.27 -26.66
CA MET A 98 21.53 12.65 -25.36
C MET A 98 22.35 13.26 -24.23
N CYS A 99 23.64 13.38 -24.43
CA CYS A 99 24.56 13.98 -23.44
C CYS A 99 24.23 15.44 -23.17
N LEU A 100 23.93 16.21 -24.23
CA LEU A 100 23.51 17.61 -24.12
C LEU A 100 22.19 17.73 -23.33
N MET A 101 21.27 16.79 -23.50
CA MET A 101 20.02 16.78 -22.74
C MET A 101 20.28 16.46 -21.26
N ALA A 102 21.07 15.43 -20.97
CA ALA A 102 21.39 15.04 -19.60
C ALA A 102 22.11 16.16 -18.83
N THR A 103 22.92 16.96 -19.53
CA THR A 103 23.62 18.13 -18.97
C THR A 103 22.81 19.44 -19.03
N GLY A 104 21.51 19.38 -19.40
CA GLY A 104 20.61 20.54 -19.39
C GLY A 104 20.70 21.46 -20.63
N ALA A 105 21.50 21.13 -21.64
CA ALA A 105 21.70 21.95 -22.84
C ALA A 105 20.65 21.66 -23.95
N THR A 106 19.38 21.67 -23.61
CA THR A 106 18.22 21.23 -24.42
C THR A 106 18.17 21.85 -25.81
N SER A 107 18.32 23.18 -25.91
CA SER A 107 18.28 23.87 -27.21
C SER A 107 19.43 23.44 -28.14
N ARG A 108 20.59 23.12 -27.57
CA ARG A 108 21.72 22.57 -28.34
C ARG A 108 21.45 21.16 -28.80
N ALA A 109 20.83 20.31 -27.94
CA ALA A 109 20.43 18.95 -28.28
C ALA A 109 19.47 18.92 -29.47
N LEU A 110 18.41 19.76 -29.48
CA LEU A 110 17.46 19.87 -30.59
C LEU A 110 18.14 20.29 -31.89
N ARG A 111 19.07 21.25 -31.84
CA ARG A 111 19.84 21.65 -33.02
C ARG A 111 20.70 20.53 -33.58
N GLN A 112 21.35 19.72 -32.74
CA GLN A 112 22.17 18.59 -33.20
C GLN A 112 21.30 17.54 -33.90
N LEU A 113 20.10 17.22 -33.36
CA LEU A 113 19.14 16.30 -33.99
C LEU A 113 18.62 16.81 -35.33
N ALA A 114 18.27 18.09 -35.44
CA ALA A 114 17.82 18.68 -36.71
C ALA A 114 18.90 18.62 -37.79
N LEU A 115 20.17 18.82 -37.43
CA LEU A 115 21.29 18.67 -38.35
C LEU A 115 21.54 17.21 -38.74
N ALA A 116 21.38 16.28 -37.81
CA ALA A 116 21.55 14.85 -38.08
C ALA A 116 20.46 14.32 -39.01
N GLU A 117 19.19 14.64 -38.74
CA GLU A 117 18.05 14.17 -39.51
C GLU A 117 18.11 14.56 -41.01
N ARG A 118 18.61 15.78 -41.31
CA ARG A 118 18.76 16.26 -42.70
C ARG A 118 19.82 15.46 -43.49
N ALA A 119 20.76 14.83 -42.79
CA ALA A 119 21.86 14.12 -43.43
C ALA A 119 21.70 12.59 -43.42
N LEU A 120 20.67 12.06 -42.73
CA LEU A 120 20.42 10.64 -42.58
C LEU A 120 19.20 10.19 -43.36
N THR A 121 19.18 8.93 -43.83
CA THR A 121 18.07 8.31 -44.55
C THR A 121 17.80 6.91 -43.98
N GLY A 122 16.58 6.36 -44.21
CA GLY A 122 16.20 5.01 -43.80
C GLY A 122 16.34 4.76 -42.30
N VAL A 123 16.89 3.63 -41.91
CA VAL A 123 17.06 3.19 -40.51
C VAL A 123 17.81 4.24 -39.65
N ALA A 124 18.86 4.85 -40.19
CA ALA A 124 19.63 5.88 -39.46
C ALA A 124 18.81 7.15 -39.21
N GLN A 125 17.95 7.52 -40.14
CA GLN A 125 17.01 8.64 -39.98
C GLN A 125 15.95 8.29 -38.92
N ALA A 126 15.39 7.07 -38.94
CA ALA A 126 14.42 6.62 -37.94
C ALA A 126 15.00 6.69 -36.52
N ARG A 127 16.28 6.33 -36.34
CA ARG A 127 16.97 6.49 -35.06
C ARG A 127 17.10 7.94 -34.60
N ALA A 128 17.36 8.87 -35.51
CA ALA A 128 17.40 10.31 -35.19
C ALA A 128 16.02 10.84 -34.79
N ILE A 129 14.96 10.39 -35.47
CA ILE A 129 13.56 10.73 -35.15
C ILE A 129 13.18 10.16 -33.79
N THR A 130 13.49 8.86 -33.53
CA THR A 130 13.29 8.23 -32.21
C THR A 130 13.95 9.04 -31.08
N GLN A 131 15.17 9.50 -31.31
CA GLN A 131 15.90 10.28 -30.33
C GLN A 131 15.25 11.65 -30.09
N ARG A 132 14.64 12.26 -31.13
CA ARG A 132 13.87 13.49 -30.96
C ARG A 132 12.59 13.25 -30.15
N GLY A 133 11.92 12.13 -30.37
CA GLY A 133 10.79 11.69 -29.57
C GLY A 133 11.16 11.55 -28.08
N LEU A 134 12.26 10.88 -27.78
CA LEU A 134 12.81 10.80 -26.41
C LEU A 134 13.09 12.17 -25.79
N LEU A 135 13.64 13.09 -26.58
CA LEU A 135 13.90 14.45 -26.12
C LEU A 135 12.60 15.18 -25.76
N PHE A 136 11.57 15.09 -26.61
CA PHE A 136 10.26 15.69 -26.31
C PHE A 136 9.60 15.05 -25.10
N ALA A 137 9.67 13.71 -24.94
CA ALA A 137 9.16 13.02 -23.77
C ALA A 137 9.83 13.53 -22.48
N ARG A 138 11.16 13.66 -22.47
CA ARG A 138 11.91 14.20 -21.34
C ARG A 138 11.60 15.66 -21.03
N LEU A 139 11.16 16.42 -22.04
CA LEU A 139 10.70 17.81 -21.85
C LEU A 139 9.25 17.89 -21.35
N GLY A 140 8.56 16.76 -21.25
CA GLY A 140 7.15 16.70 -20.87
C GLY A 140 6.20 17.05 -22.03
N ARG A 141 6.69 17.11 -23.27
CA ARG A 141 5.91 17.34 -24.50
C ARG A 141 5.44 15.99 -25.04
N LEU A 142 4.47 15.37 -24.33
CA LEU A 142 4.15 13.95 -24.51
C LEU A 142 3.50 13.66 -25.86
N GLU A 143 2.58 14.51 -26.31
CA GLU A 143 1.90 14.34 -27.62
C GLU A 143 2.88 14.52 -28.80
N ASP A 144 3.76 15.51 -28.70
CA ASP A 144 4.82 15.72 -29.71
C ASP A 144 5.77 14.51 -29.78
N ALA A 145 6.10 13.95 -28.61
CA ALA A 145 6.94 12.76 -28.52
C ALA A 145 6.28 11.55 -29.21
N LEU A 146 4.97 11.36 -28.97
CA LEU A 146 4.21 10.26 -29.61
C LEU A 146 4.21 10.39 -31.11
N GLY A 147 3.97 11.61 -31.64
CA GLY A 147 4.02 11.87 -33.08
C GLY A 147 5.38 11.54 -33.70
N GLU A 148 6.49 11.81 -32.98
CA GLU A 148 7.83 11.45 -33.44
C GLU A 148 8.05 9.92 -33.43
N PHE A 149 7.62 9.21 -32.40
CA PHE A 149 7.74 7.76 -32.36
C PHE A 149 6.92 7.07 -33.44
N ASP A 150 5.70 7.56 -33.69
CA ASP A 150 4.84 7.02 -34.77
C ASP A 150 5.48 7.25 -36.15
N ARG A 151 6.08 8.43 -36.36
CA ARG A 151 6.83 8.73 -37.58
C ARG A 151 8.09 7.87 -37.72
N ALA A 152 8.81 7.62 -36.63
CA ALA A 152 9.99 6.77 -36.64
C ALA A 152 9.63 5.33 -36.98
N GLU A 153 8.54 4.78 -36.43
CA GLU A 153 8.05 3.46 -36.75
C GLU A 153 7.71 3.34 -38.24
N GLN A 154 6.98 4.33 -38.78
CA GLN A 154 6.66 4.35 -40.22
C GLN A 154 7.93 4.35 -41.09
N THR A 155 8.92 5.17 -40.71
CA THR A 155 10.22 5.21 -41.44
C THR A 155 10.97 3.87 -41.37
N LEU A 156 10.89 3.13 -40.25
CA LEU A 156 11.48 1.77 -40.16
C LEU A 156 10.74 0.79 -41.06
N ARG A 157 9.40 0.79 -41.03
CA ARG A 157 8.57 -0.11 -41.89
C ARG A 157 8.71 0.20 -43.36
N ASP A 158 8.83 1.45 -43.75
CA ASP A 158 9.04 1.86 -45.17
C ASP A 158 10.43 1.39 -45.65
N ALA A 159 11.44 1.43 -44.80
CA ALA A 159 12.77 0.92 -45.09
C ALA A 159 12.82 -0.59 -45.27
N GLU A 160 11.96 -1.36 -44.58
CA GLU A 160 11.82 -2.81 -44.70
C GLU A 160 11.23 -3.23 -46.05
N HIS A 161 10.30 -2.44 -46.61
CA HIS A 161 9.65 -2.76 -47.92
C HIS A 161 10.57 -2.57 -49.12
N THR A 162 11.68 -1.88 -48.98
CA THR A 162 12.62 -1.55 -50.07
C THR A 162 13.87 -2.40 -50.13
N ARG A 163 14.06 -3.36 -49.20
CA ARG A 163 15.32 -4.15 -49.05
C ARG A 163 15.07 -5.65 -48.84
N ASP A 164 16.05 -6.48 -49.20
CA ASP A 164 16.04 -7.92 -48.97
C ASP A 164 15.88 -8.26 -47.47
N GLU A 165 15.28 -9.42 -47.15
CA GLU A 165 14.95 -9.92 -45.78
C GLU A 165 16.10 -9.86 -44.76
N HIS A 166 17.34 -9.64 -45.19
CA HIS A 166 18.52 -9.56 -44.33
C HIS A 166 18.82 -8.22 -43.68
N GLU A 167 18.02 -7.17 -43.92
CA GLU A 167 18.25 -5.80 -43.41
C GLU A 167 17.12 -5.23 -42.50
N ARG A 168 16.31 -6.10 -41.87
CA ARG A 168 15.37 -5.66 -40.86
C ARG A 168 16.10 -5.12 -39.64
N ASP A 169 15.78 -3.89 -39.23
CA ASP A 169 16.31 -3.32 -37.97
C ASP A 169 15.40 -3.72 -36.77
N ASP A 170 15.24 -5.02 -36.54
CA ASP A 170 14.47 -5.57 -35.41
C ASP A 170 14.94 -4.98 -34.06
N LEU A 171 16.23 -4.71 -33.95
CA LEU A 171 16.77 -4.06 -32.75
C LEU A 171 16.34 -2.58 -32.64
N GLY A 172 16.32 -1.87 -33.76
CA GLY A 172 15.82 -0.48 -33.81
C GLY A 172 14.34 -0.41 -33.46
N LEU A 173 13.55 -1.33 -33.99
CA LEU A 173 12.12 -1.43 -33.69
C LEU A 173 11.89 -1.78 -32.19
N ALA A 174 12.59 -2.78 -31.67
CA ALA A 174 12.48 -3.16 -30.25
C ALA A 174 12.80 -1.99 -29.33
N ARG A 175 13.83 -1.20 -29.61
CA ARG A 175 14.20 0.00 -28.84
C ARG A 175 13.15 1.10 -28.95
N LEU A 176 12.60 1.33 -30.15
CA LEU A 176 11.53 2.32 -30.36
C LEU A 176 10.30 1.96 -29.53
N LEU A 177 9.80 0.73 -29.65
CA LEU A 177 8.63 0.24 -28.93
C LEU A 177 8.83 0.30 -27.42
N ASN A 178 10.00 -0.12 -26.94
CA ASN A 178 10.36 -0.02 -25.53
C ASN A 178 10.38 1.42 -25.02
N ASN A 179 10.78 2.39 -25.82
CA ASN A 179 10.81 3.81 -25.46
C ASN A 179 9.42 4.47 -25.56
N ARG A 180 8.58 4.04 -26.52
CA ARG A 180 7.21 4.53 -26.67
C ARG A 180 6.27 4.00 -25.59
N GLY A 181 6.51 2.78 -25.09
CA GLY A 181 5.70 2.14 -24.07
C GLY A 181 5.42 3.03 -22.84
N PRO A 182 6.42 3.52 -22.11
CA PRO A 182 6.23 4.43 -20.97
C PRO A 182 5.49 5.72 -21.34
N LEU A 183 5.74 6.27 -22.51
CA LEU A 183 5.04 7.46 -22.99
C LEU A 183 3.54 7.19 -23.16
N LEU A 184 3.19 6.06 -23.78
CA LEU A 184 1.79 5.64 -23.92
C LEU A 184 1.12 5.43 -22.57
N VAL A 185 1.86 4.89 -21.58
CA VAL A 185 1.39 4.76 -20.19
C VAL A 185 1.07 6.13 -19.60
N MET A 186 1.96 7.10 -19.74
CA MET A 186 1.76 8.48 -19.23
C MET A 186 0.57 9.18 -19.91
N LEU A 187 0.33 8.92 -21.20
CA LEU A 187 -0.82 9.42 -21.94
C LEU A 187 -2.12 8.66 -21.65
N GLY A 188 -2.07 7.57 -20.89
CA GLY A 188 -3.24 6.75 -20.57
C GLY A 188 -3.63 5.73 -21.64
N HIS A 189 -2.81 5.53 -22.68
CA HIS A 189 -3.03 4.54 -23.75
C HIS A 189 -2.54 3.14 -23.37
N LEU A 190 -3.03 2.60 -22.22
CA LEU A 190 -2.49 1.39 -21.57
C LEU A 190 -2.54 0.13 -22.46
N ALA A 191 -3.59 -0.03 -23.27
CA ALA A 191 -3.70 -1.19 -24.18
C ALA A 191 -2.63 -1.17 -25.28
N ARG A 192 -2.37 0.01 -25.87
CA ARG A 192 -1.31 0.17 -26.87
C ARG A 192 0.08 -0.03 -26.25
N ALA A 193 0.29 0.50 -25.04
CA ALA A 193 1.54 0.30 -24.29
C ALA A 193 1.84 -1.18 -24.06
N GLU A 194 0.82 -1.99 -23.75
CA GLU A 194 0.99 -3.43 -23.55
C GLU A 194 1.44 -4.14 -24.82
N VAL A 195 0.84 -3.79 -25.96
CA VAL A 195 1.21 -4.36 -27.25
C VAL A 195 2.67 -4.02 -27.58
N ASP A 196 3.03 -2.73 -27.47
CA ASP A 196 4.40 -2.26 -27.75
C ASP A 196 5.44 -2.95 -26.85
N LEU A 197 5.20 -2.97 -25.55
CA LEU A 197 6.16 -3.54 -24.60
C LEU A 197 6.27 -5.07 -24.68
N ARG A 198 5.21 -5.76 -25.05
CA ARG A 198 5.26 -7.20 -25.30
C ARG A 198 6.10 -7.49 -26.54
N GLU A 199 5.82 -6.82 -27.66
CA GLU A 199 6.56 -6.99 -28.90
C GLU A 199 8.05 -6.63 -28.73
N ALA A 200 8.35 -5.54 -28.01
CA ALA A 200 9.72 -5.15 -27.69
C ALA A 200 10.46 -6.23 -26.89
N GLY A 201 9.79 -6.88 -25.91
CA GLY A 201 10.35 -7.97 -25.12
C GLY A 201 10.65 -9.19 -25.96
N GLU A 202 9.69 -9.62 -26.78
CA GLU A 202 9.85 -10.77 -27.70
C GLU A 202 10.98 -10.57 -28.71
N LEU A 203 11.10 -9.37 -29.27
CA LEU A 203 12.22 -9.00 -30.14
C LEU A 203 13.56 -9.01 -29.40
N ALA A 204 13.63 -8.43 -28.22
CA ALA A 204 14.84 -8.35 -27.42
C ALA A 204 15.35 -9.74 -27.00
N GLU A 205 14.45 -10.65 -26.62
CA GLU A 205 14.76 -12.04 -26.27
C GLU A 205 15.32 -12.79 -27.49
N ARG A 206 14.64 -12.71 -28.65
CA ARG A 206 15.11 -13.35 -29.90
C ARG A 206 16.50 -12.87 -30.32
N LEU A 207 16.79 -11.58 -30.08
CA LEU A 207 18.07 -10.96 -30.43
C LEU A 207 19.15 -11.11 -29.35
N GLY A 208 18.85 -11.81 -28.25
CA GLY A 208 19.79 -11.98 -27.12
C GLY A 208 20.19 -10.67 -26.42
N GLN A 209 19.35 -9.62 -26.48
CA GLN A 209 19.63 -8.29 -25.94
C GLN A 209 19.24 -8.20 -24.47
N ARG A 210 20.01 -8.83 -23.58
CA ARG A 210 19.70 -8.98 -22.14
C ARG A 210 19.35 -7.66 -21.46
N LEU A 211 20.08 -6.57 -21.72
CA LEU A 211 19.79 -5.27 -21.12
C LEU A 211 18.45 -4.71 -21.60
N LEU A 212 18.09 -4.92 -22.86
CA LEU A 212 16.80 -4.47 -23.41
C LEU A 212 15.65 -5.29 -22.82
N VAL A 213 15.83 -6.60 -22.61
CA VAL A 213 14.87 -7.46 -21.91
C VAL A 213 14.59 -6.91 -20.50
N ALA A 214 15.64 -6.63 -19.72
CA ALA A 214 15.51 -6.06 -18.38
C ALA A 214 14.78 -4.70 -18.40
N ARG A 215 15.11 -3.82 -19.35
CA ARG A 215 14.43 -2.52 -19.54
C ARG A 215 12.95 -2.70 -19.90
N THR A 216 12.62 -3.68 -20.71
CA THR A 216 11.24 -3.96 -21.10
C THR A 216 10.43 -4.51 -19.94
N LEU A 217 11.00 -5.38 -19.10
CA LEU A 217 10.37 -5.84 -17.86
C LEU A 217 10.11 -4.66 -16.91
N HIS A 218 11.07 -3.76 -16.76
CA HIS A 218 10.92 -2.54 -15.98
C HIS A 218 9.77 -1.67 -16.50
N ASN A 219 9.71 -1.40 -17.80
CA ASN A 219 8.64 -0.59 -18.41
C ASN A 219 7.27 -1.27 -18.31
N ARG A 220 7.21 -2.61 -18.37
CA ARG A 220 5.99 -3.38 -18.09
C ARG A 220 5.56 -3.26 -16.63
N ALA A 221 6.50 -3.22 -15.70
CA ALA A 221 6.19 -2.96 -14.29
C ALA A 221 5.57 -1.58 -14.10
N PHE A 222 6.09 -0.56 -14.77
CA PHE A 222 5.50 0.78 -14.79
C PHE A 222 4.08 0.79 -15.36
N LEU A 223 3.82 0.05 -16.45
CA LEU A 223 2.47 -0.14 -17.01
C LEU A 223 1.51 -0.75 -15.98
N GLU A 224 1.93 -1.82 -15.30
CA GLU A 224 1.07 -2.49 -14.31
C GLU A 224 0.85 -1.62 -13.06
N THR A 225 1.83 -0.82 -12.67
CA THR A 225 1.65 0.21 -11.61
C THR A 225 0.51 1.16 -11.98
N ARG A 226 0.48 1.65 -13.22
CA ARG A 226 -0.58 2.56 -13.70
C ARG A 226 -1.93 1.87 -13.92
N ARG A 227 -1.94 0.55 -14.12
CA ARG A 227 -3.17 -0.26 -14.13
C ARG A 227 -3.73 -0.52 -12.73
N GLY A 228 -2.89 -0.34 -11.71
CA GLY A 228 -3.23 -0.66 -10.33
C GLY A 228 -3.02 -2.13 -9.97
N ASP A 229 -2.39 -2.93 -10.84
CA ASP A 229 -2.00 -4.31 -10.54
C ASP A 229 -0.64 -4.31 -9.80
N LEU A 230 -0.69 -3.88 -8.53
CA LEU A 230 0.51 -3.73 -7.70
C LEU A 230 1.29 -5.04 -7.51
N PRO A 231 0.65 -6.21 -7.25
CA PRO A 231 1.38 -7.47 -7.13
C PRO A 231 2.15 -7.84 -8.40
N LYS A 232 1.55 -7.64 -9.60
CA LYS A 232 2.21 -7.90 -10.88
C LYS A 232 3.35 -6.92 -11.14
N ALA A 233 3.14 -5.64 -10.83
CA ALA A 233 4.17 -4.62 -10.94
C ALA A 233 5.39 -4.96 -10.07
N LEU A 234 5.19 -5.33 -8.80
CA LEU A 234 6.27 -5.74 -7.89
C LEU A 234 7.08 -6.91 -8.46
N ARG A 235 6.40 -7.99 -8.92
CA ARG A 235 7.09 -9.14 -9.53
C ARG A 235 7.93 -8.76 -10.73
N LEU A 236 7.42 -7.88 -11.60
CA LEU A 236 8.14 -7.42 -12.78
C LEU A 236 9.34 -6.54 -12.42
N TYR A 237 9.22 -5.69 -11.40
CA TYR A 237 10.34 -4.90 -10.88
C TYR A 237 11.43 -5.79 -10.28
N ASP A 238 11.06 -6.80 -9.50
CA ASP A 238 12.01 -7.73 -8.91
C ASP A 238 12.73 -8.56 -9.99
N ALA A 239 12.01 -8.98 -11.04
CA ALA A 239 12.60 -9.66 -12.18
C ALA A 239 13.59 -8.74 -12.92
N ALA A 240 13.18 -7.53 -13.26
CA ALA A 240 14.05 -6.54 -13.90
C ALA A 240 15.31 -6.26 -13.06
N THR A 241 15.16 -6.12 -11.74
CA THR A 241 16.26 -5.88 -10.81
C THR A 241 17.27 -7.03 -10.81
N ARG A 242 16.81 -8.30 -10.77
CA ARG A 242 17.68 -9.47 -10.86
C ARG A 242 18.44 -9.52 -12.19
N ASP A 243 17.76 -9.20 -13.31
CA ASP A 243 18.40 -9.17 -14.62
C ASP A 243 19.48 -8.09 -14.70
N TYR A 244 19.22 -6.88 -14.20
CA TYR A 244 20.22 -5.81 -14.13
C TYR A 244 21.41 -6.21 -13.26
N GLN A 245 21.19 -6.83 -12.10
CA GLN A 245 22.25 -7.34 -11.23
C GLN A 245 23.12 -8.39 -11.92
N SER A 246 22.51 -9.30 -12.68
CA SER A 246 23.21 -10.33 -13.41
C SER A 246 24.09 -9.80 -14.55
N ILE A 247 23.76 -8.60 -15.08
CA ILE A 247 24.51 -7.92 -16.13
C ILE A 247 25.67 -7.09 -15.54
N GLY A 248 25.63 -6.76 -14.24
CA GLY A 248 26.66 -5.98 -13.55
C GLY A 248 26.54 -4.46 -13.73
N ASP A 249 25.40 -3.96 -14.23
CA ASP A 249 25.18 -2.57 -14.62
C ASP A 249 24.23 -1.82 -13.68
N VAL A 250 24.17 -2.24 -12.40
CA VAL A 250 23.18 -1.75 -11.43
C VAL A 250 23.36 -0.29 -11.11
N GLU A 251 24.59 0.21 -11.04
CA GLU A 251 24.87 1.60 -10.63
C GLU A 251 24.35 2.65 -11.62
N ALA A 252 24.43 2.37 -12.91
CA ALA A 252 23.98 3.30 -13.95
C ALA A 252 22.43 3.40 -14.03
N ILE A 253 21.72 2.34 -13.63
CA ILE A 253 20.27 2.23 -13.73
C ILE A 253 19.60 2.49 -12.38
N ALA A 254 20.34 2.40 -11.28
CA ALA A 254 19.85 2.56 -9.92
C ALA A 254 18.98 3.82 -9.69
N PRO A 255 19.30 5.02 -10.26
CA PRO A 255 18.43 6.19 -10.08
C PRO A 255 17.03 6.00 -10.67
N THR A 256 16.93 5.47 -11.88
CA THR A 256 15.62 5.24 -12.54
C THR A 256 14.82 4.15 -11.85
N LEU A 257 15.48 3.04 -11.47
CA LEU A 257 14.84 1.98 -10.68
C LEU A 257 14.32 2.51 -9.34
N GLY A 258 15.09 3.36 -8.67
CA GLY A 258 14.70 3.96 -7.39
C GLY A 258 13.51 4.89 -7.52
N THR A 259 13.44 5.70 -8.56
CA THR A 259 12.31 6.62 -8.81
C THR A 259 11.03 5.84 -9.14
N ASP A 260 11.10 4.88 -10.04
CA ASP A 260 9.91 4.12 -10.44
C ASP A 260 9.43 3.18 -9.32
N ARG A 261 10.36 2.61 -8.55
CA ARG A 261 10.02 1.87 -7.32
C ARG A 261 9.35 2.76 -6.29
N CYS A 262 9.80 4.00 -6.13
CA CYS A 262 9.14 4.98 -5.25
C CYS A 262 7.70 5.25 -5.70
N GLU A 263 7.43 5.44 -6.99
CA GLU A 263 6.05 5.61 -7.50
C GLU A 263 5.18 4.41 -7.19
N LEU A 264 5.68 3.19 -7.39
CA LEU A 264 4.97 1.96 -7.06
C LEU A 264 4.65 1.87 -5.57
N LEU A 265 5.63 2.16 -4.71
CA LEU A 265 5.47 2.14 -3.25
C LEU A 265 4.46 3.19 -2.78
N LEU A 266 4.47 4.40 -3.36
CA LEU A 266 3.46 5.43 -3.10
C LEU A 266 2.06 4.98 -3.51
N ALA A 267 1.92 4.35 -4.67
CA ALA A 267 0.64 3.80 -5.14
C ALA A 267 0.12 2.69 -4.23
N GLY A 268 1.02 1.95 -3.56
CA GLY A 268 0.70 0.92 -2.57
C GLY A 268 0.52 1.44 -1.15
N GLY A 269 0.75 2.73 -0.88
CA GLY A 269 0.68 3.31 0.46
C GLY A 269 1.85 2.98 1.39
N LEU A 270 2.95 2.53 0.82
CA LEU A 270 4.17 2.12 1.52
C LEU A 270 5.09 3.34 1.69
N ILE A 271 4.61 4.33 2.42
CA ILE A 271 5.12 5.70 2.41
C ILE A 271 6.55 5.78 2.95
N GLY A 272 6.85 5.07 4.04
CA GLY A 272 8.21 5.02 4.60
C GLY A 272 9.22 4.45 3.60
N GLU A 273 8.92 3.30 3.00
CA GLU A 273 9.77 2.67 1.99
C GLU A 273 9.90 3.53 0.72
N ALA A 274 8.82 4.24 0.34
CA ALA A 274 8.84 5.18 -0.78
C ALA A 274 9.77 6.36 -0.51
N ALA A 275 9.73 6.93 0.69
CA ALA A 275 10.61 8.03 1.10
C ALA A 275 12.08 7.58 1.10
N ASP A 276 12.38 6.40 1.65
CA ASP A 276 13.73 5.82 1.66
C ASP A 276 14.25 5.58 0.22
N ALA A 277 13.43 4.99 -0.65
CA ALA A 277 13.78 4.75 -2.05
C ALA A 277 14.06 6.07 -2.80
N ALA A 278 13.22 7.09 -2.59
CA ALA A 278 13.42 8.40 -3.20
C ALA A 278 14.67 9.11 -2.66
N ALA A 279 14.90 9.08 -1.34
CA ALA A 279 16.09 9.66 -0.73
C ALA A 279 17.38 8.99 -1.25
N GLN A 280 17.37 7.67 -1.39
CA GLN A 280 18.48 6.92 -1.97
C GLN A 280 18.70 7.30 -3.45
N ALA A 281 17.63 7.42 -4.23
CA ALA A 281 17.71 7.85 -5.63
C ALA A 281 18.28 9.28 -5.74
N VAL A 282 17.90 10.21 -4.85
CA VAL A 282 18.51 11.55 -4.77
C VAL A 282 20.00 11.45 -4.51
N ALA A 283 20.41 10.67 -3.51
CA ALA A 283 21.83 10.54 -3.13
C ALA A 283 22.69 9.97 -4.27
N VAL A 284 22.19 8.94 -4.98
CA VAL A 284 22.89 8.34 -6.13
C VAL A 284 22.96 9.34 -7.28
N SER A 285 21.85 10.00 -7.63
CA SER A 285 21.82 10.97 -8.74
C SER A 285 22.68 12.21 -8.51
N VAL A 286 22.83 12.64 -7.25
CA VAL A 286 23.73 13.74 -6.89
C VAL A 286 25.19 13.33 -7.12
N ARG A 287 25.58 12.12 -6.74
CA ARG A 287 26.96 11.63 -6.95
C ARG A 287 27.32 11.50 -8.43
N SER A 288 26.37 11.09 -9.27
CA SER A 288 26.59 10.96 -10.71
C SER A 288 26.50 12.29 -11.48
N GLY A 289 26.12 13.39 -10.82
CA GLY A 289 25.95 14.70 -11.46
C GLY A 289 24.77 14.79 -12.42
N ASN A 290 23.82 13.85 -12.37
CA ASN A 290 22.65 13.82 -13.25
C ASN A 290 21.55 14.77 -12.75
N VAL A 291 21.60 16.02 -13.18
CA VAL A 291 20.69 17.10 -12.74
C VAL A 291 19.21 16.75 -12.93
N LEU A 292 18.87 16.01 -14.00
CA LEU A 292 17.48 15.64 -14.28
C LEU A 292 17.00 14.55 -13.31
N ALA A 293 17.80 13.52 -13.10
CA ALA A 293 17.45 12.45 -12.16
C ALA A 293 17.33 12.98 -10.72
N VAL A 294 18.20 13.92 -10.31
CA VAL A 294 18.07 14.61 -9.00
C VAL A 294 16.72 15.30 -8.89
N ALA A 295 16.29 16.03 -9.92
CA ALA A 295 15.02 16.76 -9.88
C ALA A 295 13.81 15.81 -9.82
N GLU A 296 13.82 14.73 -10.57
CA GLU A 296 12.77 13.70 -10.58
C GLU A 296 12.68 12.98 -9.22
N ALA A 297 13.82 12.55 -8.68
CA ALA A 297 13.88 11.90 -7.37
C ALA A 297 13.41 12.83 -6.23
N ARG A 298 13.79 14.12 -6.26
CA ARG A 298 13.31 15.12 -5.29
C ARG A 298 11.80 15.34 -5.36
N LEU A 299 11.22 15.35 -6.56
CA LEU A 299 9.77 15.46 -6.71
C LEU A 299 9.05 14.27 -6.07
N LEU A 300 9.57 13.07 -6.26
CA LEU A 300 9.01 11.87 -5.63
C LEU A 300 9.18 11.89 -4.11
N LEU A 301 10.35 12.32 -3.62
CA LEU A 301 10.58 12.52 -2.19
C LEU A 301 9.59 13.55 -1.60
N ALA A 302 9.33 14.64 -2.33
CA ALA A 302 8.32 15.63 -1.94
C ALA A 302 6.91 15.00 -1.84
N ARG A 303 6.54 14.15 -2.79
CA ARG A 303 5.26 13.41 -2.75
C ARG A 303 5.19 12.43 -1.59
N ALA A 304 6.28 11.73 -1.29
CA ALA A 304 6.36 10.84 -0.14
C ALA A 304 6.19 11.60 1.18
N HIS A 305 6.91 12.71 1.37
CA HIS A 305 6.74 13.58 2.53
C HIS A 305 5.33 14.17 2.64
N LEU A 306 4.73 14.59 1.51
CA LEU A 306 3.34 15.09 1.50
C LEU A 306 2.36 14.04 2.02
N THR A 307 2.51 12.80 1.57
CA THR A 307 1.66 11.67 1.98
C THR A 307 1.93 11.25 3.43
N ALA A 308 3.19 11.41 3.91
CA ALA A 308 3.58 11.19 5.31
C ALA A 308 3.05 12.26 6.27
N GLY A 309 2.52 13.38 5.77
CA GLY A 309 2.12 14.53 6.58
C GLY A 309 3.26 15.47 6.97
N GLU A 310 4.43 15.32 6.37
CA GLU A 310 5.64 16.11 6.61
C GLU A 310 5.66 17.33 5.66
N PHE A 311 4.68 18.23 5.83
CA PHE A 311 4.38 19.29 4.86
C PHE A 311 5.53 20.26 4.60
N GLY A 312 6.31 20.59 5.63
CA GLY A 312 7.48 21.46 5.48
C GLY A 312 8.56 20.84 4.60
N ALA A 313 8.88 19.56 4.81
CA ALA A 313 9.82 18.81 4.00
C ALA A 313 9.31 18.64 2.56
N ALA A 314 8.03 18.34 2.39
CA ALA A 314 7.39 18.23 1.08
C ALA A 314 7.52 19.52 0.26
N SER A 315 7.16 20.67 0.84
CA SER A 315 7.25 21.97 0.18
C SER A 315 8.71 22.30 -0.21
N ALA A 316 9.66 22.07 0.69
CA ALA A 316 11.09 22.34 0.42
C ALA A 316 11.61 21.49 -0.76
N GLN A 317 11.39 20.18 -0.77
CA GLN A 317 11.83 19.31 -1.85
C GLN A 317 11.14 19.64 -3.19
N ALA A 318 9.84 19.98 -3.16
CA ALA A 318 9.09 20.37 -4.36
C ALA A 318 9.62 21.67 -4.97
N ILE A 319 9.94 22.69 -4.16
CA ILE A 319 10.51 23.96 -4.62
C ILE A 319 11.89 23.75 -5.25
N GLU A 320 12.76 22.94 -4.63
CA GLU A 320 14.06 22.60 -5.19
C GLU A 320 13.96 21.86 -6.53
N ALA A 321 13.04 20.89 -6.62
CA ALA A 321 12.73 20.17 -7.85
C ALA A 321 12.25 21.13 -8.95
N ALA A 322 11.30 22.03 -8.64
CA ALA A 322 10.78 23.03 -9.57
C ALA A 322 11.89 23.94 -10.12
N GLY A 323 12.81 24.38 -9.25
CA GLY A 323 13.99 25.17 -9.63
C GLY A 323 14.91 24.42 -10.60
N ALA A 324 15.17 23.14 -10.37
CA ALA A 324 15.98 22.31 -11.26
C ALA A 324 15.27 22.04 -12.60
N PHE A 325 13.97 21.73 -12.60
CA PHE A 325 13.18 21.57 -13.84
C PHE A 325 13.12 22.86 -14.66
N LYS A 326 13.03 24.02 -14.01
CA LYS A 326 13.04 25.31 -14.69
C LYS A 326 14.37 25.54 -15.43
N ARG A 327 15.51 25.25 -14.78
CA ARG A 327 16.84 25.39 -15.42
C ARG A 327 17.00 24.46 -16.63
N THR A 328 16.35 23.32 -16.64
CA THR A 328 16.43 22.33 -17.72
C THR A 328 15.29 22.45 -18.75
N GLY A 329 14.41 23.47 -18.63
CA GLY A 329 13.35 23.76 -19.61
C GLY A 329 12.17 22.81 -19.56
N ARG A 330 11.94 22.12 -18.45
CA ARG A 330 10.87 21.12 -18.28
C ARG A 330 9.62 21.76 -17.65
N SER A 331 8.86 22.54 -18.41
CA SER A 331 7.75 23.36 -17.91
C SER A 331 6.63 22.55 -17.24
N SER A 332 6.26 21.37 -17.77
CA SER A 332 5.23 20.50 -17.19
C SER A 332 5.64 19.97 -15.83
N TRP A 333 6.92 19.59 -15.69
CA TRP A 333 7.47 19.13 -14.43
C TRP A 333 7.57 20.25 -13.39
N VAL A 334 7.85 21.48 -13.83
CA VAL A 334 7.75 22.66 -12.95
C VAL A 334 6.33 22.83 -12.45
N ALA A 335 5.33 22.69 -13.34
CA ALA A 335 3.92 22.78 -12.95
C ALA A 335 3.54 21.71 -11.91
N LEU A 336 3.99 20.46 -12.13
CA LEU A 336 3.72 19.35 -11.21
C LEU A 336 4.39 19.56 -9.85
N ALA A 337 5.66 19.99 -9.81
CA ALA A 337 6.36 20.26 -8.56
C ALA A 337 5.72 21.43 -7.79
N ASN A 338 5.31 22.49 -8.48
CA ASN A 338 4.56 23.60 -7.87
C ASN A 338 3.20 23.14 -7.31
N TYR A 339 2.53 22.18 -7.94
CA TYR A 339 1.30 21.62 -7.42
C TYR A 339 1.51 20.90 -6.09
N VAL A 340 2.58 20.10 -5.99
CA VAL A 340 2.95 19.42 -4.73
C VAL A 340 3.26 20.45 -3.64
N ALA A 341 3.99 21.51 -3.95
CA ALA A 341 4.29 22.59 -3.00
C ALA A 341 3.01 23.28 -2.50
N ILE A 342 2.07 23.61 -3.40
CA ILE A 342 0.79 24.22 -3.02
C ILE A 342 -0.04 23.28 -2.13
N GLN A 343 -0.06 21.98 -2.43
CA GLN A 343 -0.76 21.02 -1.59
C GLN A 343 -0.17 20.99 -0.17
N ALA A 344 1.14 20.96 -0.04
CA ALA A 344 1.83 20.98 1.25
C ALA A 344 1.54 22.26 2.03
N ASP A 345 1.60 23.42 1.38
CA ASP A 345 1.33 24.72 2.01
C ASP A 345 -0.10 24.84 2.52
N ILE A 346 -1.10 24.32 1.78
CA ILE A 346 -2.51 24.39 2.18
C ILE A 346 -2.79 23.52 3.39
N VAL A 347 -2.25 22.29 3.43
CA VAL A 347 -2.48 21.42 4.57
C VAL A 347 -1.78 21.97 5.81
N ALA A 348 -0.62 22.58 5.69
CA ALA A 348 0.08 23.26 6.79
C ALA A 348 -0.71 24.47 7.34
N ILE A 349 -1.59 25.08 6.55
CA ILE A 349 -2.43 26.23 6.94
C ILE A 349 -3.81 25.79 7.50
N GLN A 350 -4.07 24.50 7.62
CA GLN A 350 -5.39 23.96 8.03
C GLN A 350 -5.96 24.50 9.36
N ASP A 351 -5.18 25.21 10.19
CA ASP A 351 -5.68 26.01 11.31
C ASP A 351 -6.48 27.27 10.88
N SER A 352 -6.37 27.70 9.62
CA SER A 352 -7.15 28.81 9.09
C SER A 352 -8.32 28.29 8.25
N ARG A 353 -9.55 28.53 8.70
CA ARG A 353 -10.81 28.06 8.09
C ARG A 353 -11.04 28.45 6.62
N ARG A 354 -10.16 29.17 5.94
CA ARG A 354 -10.29 29.58 4.53
C ARG A 354 -8.96 29.59 3.80
N PRO A 355 -8.83 28.82 2.69
CA PRO A 355 -7.62 28.84 1.86
C PRO A 355 -7.40 30.23 1.24
N PRO A 356 -6.14 30.68 1.04
CA PRO A 356 -5.86 31.96 0.39
C PRO A 356 -6.38 32.00 -1.05
N ARG A 357 -7.13 33.04 -1.41
CA ARG A 357 -7.73 33.19 -2.76
C ARG A 357 -6.73 33.11 -3.92
N ARG A 358 -5.48 33.54 -3.69
CA ARG A 358 -4.40 33.49 -4.69
C ARG A 358 -4.10 32.07 -5.17
N LEU A 359 -4.30 31.07 -4.34
CA LEU A 359 -3.98 29.67 -4.66
C LEU A 359 -4.88 29.10 -5.76
N ILE A 360 -6.13 29.54 -5.87
CA ILE A 360 -7.00 29.13 -6.97
C ILE A 360 -6.41 29.56 -8.32
N GLY A 361 -5.96 30.80 -8.43
CA GLY A 361 -5.36 31.32 -9.66
C GLY A 361 -4.07 30.57 -10.05
N GLN A 362 -3.25 30.27 -9.06
CA GLN A 362 -2.03 29.47 -9.27
C GLN A 362 -2.35 28.05 -9.72
N ALA A 363 -3.26 27.37 -9.01
CA ALA A 363 -3.69 26.02 -9.38
C ALA A 363 -4.34 25.97 -10.78
N THR A 364 -5.17 26.97 -11.14
CA THR A 364 -5.77 27.07 -12.47
C THR A 364 -4.71 27.20 -13.57
N THR A 365 -3.66 27.97 -13.32
CA THR A 365 -2.55 28.10 -14.27
C THR A 365 -1.80 26.77 -14.42
N ILE A 366 -1.55 26.07 -13.31
CA ILE A 366 -0.90 24.75 -13.30
C ILE A 366 -1.75 23.72 -14.05
N ALA A 367 -3.08 23.67 -13.79
CA ALA A 367 -3.98 22.74 -14.47
C ALA A 367 -3.94 22.91 -16.00
N ARG A 368 -3.94 24.17 -16.47
CA ARG A 368 -3.83 24.50 -17.89
C ARG A 368 -2.49 24.05 -18.48
N GLN A 369 -1.38 24.39 -17.81
CA GLN A 369 -0.04 24.01 -18.26
C GLN A 369 0.11 22.48 -18.36
N LEU A 370 -0.41 21.73 -17.41
CA LEU A 370 -0.40 20.27 -17.46
C LEU A 370 -1.23 19.73 -18.62
N ALA A 371 -2.45 20.26 -18.82
CA ALA A 371 -3.31 19.85 -19.91
C ALA A 371 -2.70 20.15 -21.29
N ASP A 372 -2.12 21.34 -21.47
CA ASP A 372 -1.49 21.78 -22.72
C ASP A 372 -0.29 20.91 -23.13
N HIS A 373 0.33 20.21 -22.17
CA HIS A 373 1.47 19.33 -22.42
C HIS A 373 1.09 17.84 -22.40
N GLY A 374 -0.21 17.49 -22.36
CA GLY A 374 -0.68 16.10 -22.40
C GLY A 374 -0.75 15.40 -21.04
N TRP A 375 -0.46 16.08 -19.92
CA TRP A 375 -0.57 15.54 -18.56
C TRP A 375 -2.02 15.59 -18.05
N ARG A 376 -2.89 14.85 -18.75
CA ARG A 376 -4.34 14.91 -18.52
C ARG A 376 -4.76 14.41 -17.14
N VAL A 377 -4.12 13.34 -16.64
CA VAL A 377 -4.43 12.74 -15.33
C VAL A 377 -4.14 13.74 -14.21
N GLU A 378 -2.96 14.29 -14.22
CA GLU A 378 -2.51 15.29 -13.23
C GLU A 378 -3.37 16.56 -13.31
N ALA A 379 -3.71 17.01 -14.51
CA ALA A 379 -4.59 18.16 -14.70
C ALA A 379 -6.00 17.93 -14.11
N LEU A 380 -6.56 16.71 -14.18
CA LEU A 380 -7.84 16.35 -13.57
C LEU A 380 -7.77 16.35 -12.04
N HIS A 381 -6.68 15.86 -11.46
CA HIS A 381 -6.45 15.96 -10.02
C HIS A 381 -6.38 17.42 -9.55
N VAL A 382 -5.64 18.27 -10.29
CA VAL A 382 -5.58 19.72 -9.97
C VAL A 382 -6.96 20.37 -10.09
N ASN A 383 -7.77 20.02 -11.09
CA ASN A 383 -9.12 20.54 -11.23
C ASN A 383 -10.05 20.10 -10.09
N THR A 384 -9.95 18.86 -9.62
CA THR A 384 -10.69 18.40 -8.43
C THR A 384 -10.32 19.25 -7.21
N PHE A 385 -9.03 19.50 -7.02
CA PHE A 385 -8.52 20.34 -5.95
C PHE A 385 -9.02 21.80 -6.06
N ILE A 386 -8.98 22.40 -7.25
CA ILE A 386 -9.54 23.74 -7.50
C ILE A 386 -11.02 23.79 -7.12
N GLY A 387 -11.80 22.78 -7.55
CA GLY A 387 -13.24 22.71 -7.24
C GLY A 387 -13.49 22.69 -5.73
N ARG A 388 -12.75 21.90 -4.98
CA ARG A 388 -12.84 21.83 -3.50
C ARG A 388 -12.52 23.17 -2.85
N MET A 389 -11.41 23.81 -3.25
CA MET A 389 -11.05 25.13 -2.73
C MET A 389 -12.10 26.19 -3.08
N ALA A 390 -12.62 26.15 -4.28
CA ALA A 390 -13.64 27.10 -4.74
C ALA A 390 -14.94 26.96 -3.95
N ILE A 391 -15.36 25.73 -3.61
CA ILE A 391 -16.50 25.45 -2.72
C ILE A 391 -16.24 26.08 -1.34
N ALA A 392 -15.06 25.82 -0.76
CA ALA A 392 -14.71 26.35 0.57
C ALA A 392 -14.69 27.90 0.61
N LEU A 393 -14.42 28.54 -0.53
CA LEU A 393 -14.42 30.01 -0.66
C LEU A 393 -15.76 30.58 -1.16
N GLY A 394 -16.77 29.74 -1.40
CA GLY A 394 -18.07 30.16 -1.93
C GLY A 394 -18.04 30.58 -3.42
N ARG A 395 -16.99 30.25 -4.17
CA ARG A 395 -16.85 30.55 -5.60
C ARG A 395 -17.41 29.42 -6.45
N LEU A 396 -18.75 29.33 -6.48
CA LEU A 396 -19.47 28.23 -7.11
C LEU A 396 -19.27 28.18 -8.63
N ASP A 397 -19.10 29.32 -9.28
CA ASP A 397 -18.76 29.48 -10.71
C ASP A 397 -17.46 28.74 -11.09
N ILE A 398 -16.41 28.94 -10.30
CA ILE A 398 -15.11 28.28 -10.49
C ILE A 398 -15.19 26.79 -10.15
N ALA A 399 -15.93 26.47 -9.06
CA ALA A 399 -16.12 25.09 -8.64
C ALA A 399 -16.80 24.27 -9.73
N GLU A 400 -17.88 24.78 -10.32
CA GLU A 400 -18.65 24.11 -11.36
C GLU A 400 -17.78 23.81 -12.58
N ALA A 401 -17.05 24.80 -13.10
CA ALA A 401 -16.19 24.64 -14.28
C ALA A 401 -15.06 23.62 -14.05
N ALA A 402 -14.39 23.70 -12.91
CA ALA A 402 -13.27 22.81 -12.58
C ALA A 402 -13.74 21.35 -12.35
N LEU A 403 -14.85 21.17 -11.59
CA LEU A 403 -15.39 19.84 -11.28
C LEU A 403 -16.03 19.17 -12.51
N ALA A 404 -16.63 19.93 -13.44
CA ALA A 404 -17.13 19.38 -14.69
C ALA A 404 -15.97 18.76 -15.50
N THR A 405 -14.87 19.51 -15.65
CA THR A 405 -13.66 19.03 -16.33
C THR A 405 -13.08 17.78 -15.64
N ALA A 406 -12.99 17.78 -14.30
CA ALA A 406 -12.47 16.64 -13.56
C ALA A 406 -13.37 15.39 -13.68
N GLY A 407 -14.70 15.56 -13.79
CA GLY A 407 -15.67 14.49 -13.92
C GLY A 407 -15.63 13.71 -15.24
N ASP A 408 -14.98 14.23 -16.28
CA ASP A 408 -14.96 13.59 -17.60
C ASP A 408 -14.23 12.24 -17.64
N ALA A 409 -13.31 12.01 -16.71
CA ALA A 409 -12.55 10.76 -16.62
C ALA A 409 -13.26 9.62 -15.86
N ARG A 410 -14.49 9.80 -15.36
CA ARG A 410 -15.18 8.83 -14.47
C ARG A 410 -15.36 7.42 -15.04
N HIS A 411 -15.28 7.26 -16.36
CA HIS A 411 -15.39 5.97 -17.05
C HIS A 411 -14.10 5.50 -17.73
N ARG A 412 -12.99 6.24 -17.58
CA ARG A 412 -11.73 5.99 -18.31
C ARG A 412 -10.53 6.10 -17.37
N GLY A 413 -9.50 5.32 -17.65
CA GLY A 413 -8.24 5.37 -16.92
C GLY A 413 -8.19 4.42 -15.72
N THR A 414 -7.25 4.66 -14.84
CA THR A 414 -6.97 3.87 -13.62
C THR A 414 -8.12 3.96 -12.61
N ALA A 415 -8.17 3.01 -11.67
CA ALA A 415 -9.18 3.01 -10.61
C ALA A 415 -9.14 4.31 -9.79
N ASP A 416 -7.95 4.78 -9.42
CA ASP A 416 -7.73 6.01 -8.66
C ASP A 416 -8.28 7.24 -9.41
N LEU A 417 -7.95 7.37 -10.69
CA LEU A 417 -8.46 8.46 -11.53
C LEU A 417 -10.00 8.43 -11.63
N ARG A 418 -10.59 7.24 -11.83
CA ARG A 418 -12.05 7.05 -11.90
C ARG A 418 -12.73 7.40 -10.59
N VAL A 419 -12.15 6.99 -9.44
CA VAL A 419 -12.63 7.34 -8.10
C VAL A 419 -12.60 8.85 -7.89
N SER A 420 -11.49 9.50 -8.22
CA SER A 420 -11.34 10.96 -8.13
C SER A 420 -12.34 11.70 -9.03
N ALA A 421 -12.57 11.23 -10.27
CA ALA A 421 -13.53 11.82 -11.19
C ALA A 421 -15.00 11.61 -10.75
N TRP A 422 -15.32 10.47 -10.12
CA TRP A 422 -16.63 10.27 -9.49
C TRP A 422 -16.82 11.19 -8.28
N HIS A 423 -15.76 11.42 -7.50
CA HIS A 423 -15.80 12.40 -6.40
C HIS A 423 -16.07 13.81 -6.92
N ALA A 424 -15.35 14.25 -7.97
CA ALA A 424 -15.59 15.53 -8.61
C ALA A 424 -17.04 15.66 -9.14
N THR A 425 -17.56 14.59 -9.74
CA THR A 425 -18.97 14.53 -10.22
C THR A 425 -19.95 14.67 -9.04
N ALA A 426 -19.68 14.03 -7.92
CA ALA A 426 -20.51 14.11 -6.73
C ALA A 426 -20.51 15.53 -6.13
N LEU A 427 -19.34 16.17 -6.04
CA LEU A 427 -19.18 17.54 -5.60
C LEU A 427 -19.93 18.53 -6.52
N LEU A 428 -19.83 18.33 -7.85
CA LEU A 428 -20.54 19.16 -8.84
C LEU A 428 -22.05 19.09 -8.61
N ARG A 429 -22.59 17.87 -8.46
CA ARG A 429 -24.02 17.67 -8.19
C ARG A 429 -24.45 18.21 -6.82
N PHE A 430 -23.58 18.10 -5.82
CA PHE A 430 -23.82 18.68 -4.51
C PHE A 430 -23.95 20.21 -4.59
N VAL A 431 -23.03 20.88 -5.30
CA VAL A 431 -23.07 22.34 -5.54
C VAL A 431 -24.34 22.75 -6.28
N ALA A 432 -24.77 21.95 -7.29
CA ALA A 432 -26.01 22.17 -8.03
C ALA A 432 -27.29 21.86 -7.24
N GLY A 433 -27.19 21.39 -5.97
CA GLY A 433 -28.35 21.02 -5.14
C GLY A 433 -28.94 19.64 -5.47
N ASP A 434 -28.41 18.90 -6.43
CA ASP A 434 -28.84 17.53 -6.80
C ASP A 434 -28.29 16.50 -5.80
N ARG A 435 -28.85 16.48 -4.59
CA ARG A 435 -28.45 15.53 -3.53
C ARG A 435 -28.61 14.05 -3.94
N PRO A 436 -29.71 13.62 -4.60
CA PRO A 436 -29.81 12.25 -5.05
C PRO A 436 -28.75 11.88 -6.11
N GLY A 437 -28.48 12.78 -7.05
CA GLY A 437 -27.43 12.60 -8.04
C GLY A 437 -26.04 12.54 -7.43
N ALA A 438 -25.75 13.37 -6.41
CA ALA A 438 -24.50 13.32 -5.66
C ALA A 438 -24.32 11.95 -4.98
N LYS A 439 -25.33 11.44 -4.28
CA LYS A 439 -25.30 10.11 -3.65
C LYS A 439 -25.03 8.99 -4.66
N ARG A 440 -25.69 9.02 -5.85
CA ARG A 440 -25.44 8.02 -6.91
C ARG A 440 -24.00 8.08 -7.42
N ALA A 441 -23.46 9.28 -7.62
CA ALA A 441 -22.07 9.45 -8.05
C ALA A 441 -21.06 8.90 -7.00
N LEU A 442 -21.31 9.16 -5.71
CA LEU A 442 -20.50 8.61 -4.61
C LEU A 442 -20.52 7.08 -4.60
N LEU A 443 -21.71 6.48 -4.75
CA LEU A 443 -21.84 5.01 -4.79
C LEU A 443 -21.09 4.40 -5.99
N SER A 444 -21.15 5.05 -7.15
CA SER A 444 -20.38 4.61 -8.33
C SER A 444 -18.87 4.69 -8.09
N GLY A 445 -18.38 5.75 -7.44
CA GLY A 445 -16.97 5.88 -7.08
C GLY A 445 -16.52 4.79 -6.09
N LEU A 446 -17.33 4.52 -5.07
CA LEU A 446 -17.04 3.46 -4.09
C LEU A 446 -17.06 2.06 -4.74
N SER A 447 -17.97 1.79 -5.69
CA SER A 447 -17.98 0.53 -6.45
C SER A 447 -16.68 0.30 -7.23
N VAL A 448 -16.16 1.35 -7.88
CA VAL A 448 -14.85 1.28 -8.57
C VAL A 448 -13.74 0.93 -7.60
N LEU A 449 -13.78 1.51 -6.40
CA LEU A 449 -12.79 1.24 -5.36
C LEU A 449 -12.89 -0.19 -4.82
N ASP A 450 -14.10 -0.71 -4.61
CA ASP A 450 -14.33 -2.08 -4.14
C ASP A 450 -13.83 -3.10 -5.16
N GLU A 451 -14.07 -2.86 -6.46
CA GLU A 451 -13.53 -3.69 -7.54
C GLU A 451 -12.00 -3.71 -7.52
N HIS A 452 -11.37 -2.55 -7.31
CA HIS A 452 -9.92 -2.44 -7.26
C HIS A 452 -9.34 -3.14 -6.04
N ARG A 453 -9.91 -2.92 -4.84
CA ARG A 453 -9.47 -3.57 -3.59
C ARG A 453 -9.54 -5.10 -3.65
N ALA A 454 -10.53 -5.64 -4.34
CA ALA A 454 -10.68 -7.08 -4.50
C ALA A 454 -9.50 -7.73 -5.26
N LEU A 455 -8.80 -6.97 -6.09
CA LEU A 455 -7.62 -7.45 -6.83
C LEU A 455 -6.34 -7.44 -5.99
N LEU A 456 -6.31 -6.66 -4.91
CA LEU A 456 -5.15 -6.56 -4.02
C LEU A 456 -5.12 -7.76 -3.07
N GLY A 457 -3.95 -8.38 -2.93
CA GLY A 457 -3.76 -9.56 -2.08
C GLY A 457 -3.44 -9.20 -0.64
N ALA A 458 -2.43 -8.37 -0.43
CA ALA A 458 -1.94 -8.06 0.90
C ALA A 458 -2.90 -7.14 1.68
N THR A 459 -3.10 -7.46 2.95
CA THR A 459 -3.97 -6.70 3.88
C THR A 459 -3.56 -5.23 3.98
N GLU A 460 -2.25 -4.94 4.01
CA GLU A 460 -1.72 -3.57 4.03
C GLU A 460 -2.13 -2.77 2.77
N LEU A 461 -2.03 -3.38 1.58
CA LEU A 461 -2.40 -2.74 0.32
C LEU A 461 -3.92 -2.49 0.24
N ARG A 462 -4.73 -3.39 0.77
CA ARG A 462 -6.18 -3.23 0.86
C ARG A 462 -6.58 -2.08 1.78
N ALA A 463 -5.94 -2.00 2.95
CA ALA A 463 -6.17 -0.92 3.92
C ALA A 463 -5.78 0.45 3.33
N HIS A 464 -4.65 0.52 2.60
CA HIS A 464 -4.28 1.76 1.92
C HIS A 464 -5.26 2.14 0.81
N ALA A 465 -5.65 1.20 -0.04
CA ALA A 465 -6.64 1.48 -1.09
C ALA A 465 -7.97 2.00 -0.51
N ALA A 466 -8.36 1.58 0.70
CA ALA A 466 -9.55 2.09 1.38
C ALA A 466 -9.48 3.60 1.64
N SER A 467 -8.29 4.16 1.86
CA SER A 467 -8.10 5.59 2.12
C SER A 467 -8.57 6.48 0.96
N HIS A 468 -8.48 6.00 -0.29
CA HIS A 468 -8.97 6.71 -1.47
C HIS A 468 -10.49 6.92 -1.48
N GLY A 469 -11.23 6.09 -0.73
CA GLY A 469 -12.69 6.22 -0.55
C GLY A 469 -13.12 7.16 0.56
N ALA A 470 -12.21 7.55 1.44
CA ALA A 470 -12.54 8.31 2.65
C ALA A 470 -13.24 9.64 2.34
N GLU A 471 -12.83 10.36 1.30
CA GLU A 471 -13.45 11.63 0.91
C GLU A 471 -14.86 11.44 0.31
N LEU A 472 -15.07 10.36 -0.47
CA LEU A 472 -16.39 10.03 -0.99
C LEU A 472 -17.36 9.70 0.14
N ALA A 473 -16.91 8.87 1.08
CA ALA A 473 -17.71 8.51 2.24
C ALA A 473 -18.00 9.70 3.14
N ARG A 474 -17.02 10.58 3.36
CA ARG A 474 -17.20 11.80 4.15
C ARG A 474 -18.25 12.73 3.56
N LEU A 475 -18.26 12.91 2.22
CA LEU A 475 -19.32 13.68 1.56
C LEU A 475 -20.69 12.97 1.66
N GLY A 476 -20.73 11.66 1.52
CA GLY A 476 -21.95 10.87 1.69
C GLY A 476 -22.50 10.95 3.12
N LEU A 477 -21.63 10.85 4.10
CA LEU A 477 -21.97 10.98 5.52
C LEU A 477 -22.48 12.41 5.84
N ARG A 478 -21.83 13.46 5.30
CA ARG A 478 -22.33 14.84 5.41
C ARG A 478 -23.76 14.97 4.89
N LEU A 479 -24.02 14.45 3.67
CA LEU A 479 -25.37 14.47 3.10
C LEU A 479 -26.40 13.74 3.96
N ALA A 480 -26.01 12.60 4.56
CA ALA A 480 -26.90 11.84 5.45
C ALA A 480 -27.16 12.57 6.78
N LEU A 481 -26.14 13.22 7.35
CA LEU A 481 -26.25 14.03 8.57
C LEU A 481 -27.12 15.26 8.34
N ASP A 482 -26.96 15.95 7.20
CA ASP A 482 -27.81 17.10 6.81
C ASP A 482 -29.28 16.70 6.64
N GLU A 483 -29.57 15.48 6.16
CA GLU A 483 -30.94 14.97 6.05
C GLU A 483 -31.51 14.49 7.38
N GLY A 484 -30.66 14.24 8.38
CA GLY A 484 -31.04 13.81 9.73
C GLY A 484 -31.74 12.46 9.82
N ARG A 485 -31.49 11.55 8.83
CA ARG A 485 -32.09 10.22 8.80
C ARG A 485 -31.16 9.17 9.42
N PRO A 486 -31.42 8.64 10.62
CA PRO A 486 -30.47 7.77 11.32
C PRO A 486 -30.09 6.49 10.52
N ARG A 487 -31.01 5.95 9.73
CA ARG A 487 -30.72 4.77 8.88
C ARG A 487 -29.74 5.10 7.75
N ASP A 488 -29.86 6.27 7.13
CA ASP A 488 -28.95 6.71 6.07
C ASP A 488 -27.56 7.00 6.64
N ILE A 489 -27.52 7.60 7.85
CA ILE A 489 -26.25 7.83 8.56
C ILE A 489 -25.54 6.50 8.82
N LEU A 490 -26.25 5.48 9.31
CA LEU A 490 -25.72 4.13 9.52
C LEU A 490 -25.15 3.53 8.21
N VAL A 491 -25.91 3.61 7.11
CA VAL A 491 -25.46 3.09 5.81
C VAL A 491 -24.18 3.78 5.32
N TRP A 492 -24.08 5.09 5.48
CA TRP A 492 -22.90 5.83 5.04
C TRP A 492 -21.69 5.65 5.97
N ALA A 493 -21.90 5.50 7.27
CA ALA A 493 -20.85 5.17 8.21
C ALA A 493 -20.23 3.80 7.90
N GLU A 494 -21.07 2.81 7.58
CA GLU A 494 -20.66 1.44 7.27
C GLU A 494 -19.95 1.28 5.89
N ARG A 495 -20.16 2.23 4.95
CA ARG A 495 -19.68 2.10 3.56
C ARG A 495 -18.16 1.99 3.43
N THR A 496 -17.41 2.59 4.30
CA THR A 496 -15.94 2.56 4.25
C THR A 496 -15.33 1.89 5.46
N ARG A 497 -16.14 1.63 6.49
CA ARG A 497 -15.64 1.11 7.76
C ARG A 497 -15.16 -0.32 7.61
N ALA A 498 -13.92 -0.56 8.01
CA ALA A 498 -13.29 -1.88 8.02
C ALA A 498 -13.46 -2.64 6.69
N ALA A 499 -13.42 -1.93 5.58
CA ALA A 499 -13.77 -2.47 4.27
C ALA A 499 -12.82 -3.59 3.81
N ALA A 500 -11.56 -3.58 4.28
CA ALA A 500 -10.61 -4.66 4.03
C ALA A 500 -11.05 -5.98 4.68
N LEU A 501 -11.68 -5.94 5.87
CA LEU A 501 -12.19 -7.13 6.58
C LEU A 501 -13.41 -7.75 5.88
N HIS A 502 -14.03 -7.05 4.94
CA HIS A 502 -15.15 -7.55 4.18
C HIS A 502 -14.74 -8.39 2.97
N LEU A 503 -13.50 -8.33 2.55
CA LEU A 503 -12.98 -9.11 1.44
C LEU A 503 -12.56 -10.51 1.92
N PRO A 504 -12.65 -11.54 1.06
CA PRO A 504 -12.08 -12.84 1.39
C PRO A 504 -10.62 -12.72 1.77
N PRO A 505 -10.15 -13.51 2.77
CA PRO A 505 -8.73 -13.56 3.07
C PRO A 505 -7.99 -14.00 1.81
N VAL A 506 -6.91 -13.29 1.50
CA VAL A 506 -5.97 -13.74 0.49
C VAL A 506 -4.94 -14.58 1.22
N ARG A 507 -4.95 -15.85 0.91
CA ARG A 507 -3.91 -16.75 1.39
C ARG A 507 -2.69 -16.54 0.50
N PRO A 508 -1.50 -16.23 1.05
CA PRO A 508 -0.28 -16.41 0.29
C PRO A 508 -0.30 -17.83 -0.28
N PRO A 509 0.15 -18.07 -1.53
CA PRO A 509 0.35 -19.44 -1.99
C PRO A 509 1.21 -20.17 -0.96
N ASP A 510 1.08 -21.51 -0.85
CA ASP A 510 2.01 -22.33 -0.06
C ASP A 510 3.43 -21.98 -0.54
N ASP A 511 4.05 -21.05 0.14
CA ASP A 511 5.31 -20.43 -0.25
C ASP A 511 6.34 -20.81 0.81
N ASP A 512 7.07 -21.87 0.52
CA ASP A 512 8.19 -22.34 1.37
C ASP A 512 9.21 -21.23 1.61
N GLU A 513 9.36 -20.30 0.66
CA GLU A 513 10.27 -19.17 0.80
C GLU A 513 9.78 -18.15 1.85
N LEU A 514 8.48 -17.86 1.90
CA LEU A 514 7.92 -16.99 2.95
C LEU A 514 8.05 -17.66 4.33
N ALA A 515 7.83 -18.98 4.40
CA ALA A 515 8.01 -19.75 5.62
C ALA A 515 9.46 -19.70 6.12
N ASP A 516 10.43 -19.88 5.21
CA ASP A 516 11.87 -19.77 5.53
C ASP A 516 12.24 -18.36 6.00
N LEU A 517 11.76 -17.33 5.32
CA LEU A 517 12.01 -15.94 5.72
C LEU A 517 11.47 -15.65 7.13
N LEU A 518 10.26 -16.10 7.45
CA LEU A 518 9.67 -15.97 8.79
C LEU A 518 10.46 -16.73 9.85
N ALA A 519 10.93 -17.95 9.54
CA ALA A 519 11.75 -18.73 10.45
C ALA A 519 13.10 -18.04 10.73
N ARG A 520 13.76 -17.54 9.71
CA ARG A 520 15.02 -16.78 9.83
C ARG A 520 14.85 -15.47 10.60
N TRP A 521 13.73 -14.80 10.39
CA TRP A 521 13.40 -13.59 11.13
C TRP A 521 13.18 -13.88 12.63
N ARG A 522 12.46 -14.95 12.94
CA ARG A 522 12.30 -15.42 14.33
C ARG A 522 13.64 -15.67 15.00
N GLN A 523 14.53 -16.39 14.32
CA GLN A 523 15.86 -16.66 14.82
C GLN A 523 16.67 -15.37 15.07
N ALA A 524 16.68 -14.45 14.09
CA ALA A 524 17.40 -13.18 14.24
C ALA A 524 16.83 -12.31 15.38
N SER A 525 15.50 -12.34 15.58
CA SER A 525 14.83 -11.62 16.66
C SER A 525 15.12 -12.24 18.03
N GLN A 526 15.24 -13.57 18.09
CA GLN A 526 15.61 -14.30 19.29
C GLN A 526 17.08 -14.06 19.64
N ASP A 527 18.01 -14.15 18.66
CA ASP A 527 19.43 -13.82 18.85
C ASP A 527 19.62 -12.40 19.44
N ALA A 528 18.87 -11.42 18.92
CA ALA A 528 18.94 -10.04 19.41
C ALA A 528 18.42 -9.91 20.86
N ARG A 529 17.43 -10.70 21.23
CA ARG A 529 16.88 -10.72 22.58
C ARG A 529 17.84 -11.40 23.56
N GLU A 530 18.37 -12.57 23.20
CA GLU A 530 19.33 -13.30 24.02
C GLU A 530 20.56 -12.43 24.30
N ALA A 531 21.13 -11.81 23.26
CA ALA A 531 22.22 -10.85 23.44
C ALA A 531 21.87 -9.72 24.41
N THR A 532 20.63 -9.19 24.36
CA THR A 532 20.16 -8.15 25.30
C THR A 532 20.10 -8.67 26.75
N LEU A 533 19.66 -9.91 26.96
CA LEU A 533 19.55 -10.54 28.29
C LEU A 533 20.93 -10.86 28.89
N ASP A 534 21.85 -11.28 28.02
CA ASP A 534 23.22 -11.61 28.41
C ASP A 534 24.13 -10.38 28.59
N GLY A 535 23.61 -9.18 28.21
CA GLY A 535 24.35 -7.92 28.29
C GLY A 535 25.28 -7.68 27.09
N ASP A 536 25.14 -8.47 26.03
CA ASP A 536 25.84 -8.35 24.75
C ASP A 536 25.19 -7.34 23.80
N ASP A 537 25.91 -6.97 22.72
CA ASP A 537 25.38 -6.02 21.72
C ASP A 537 24.34 -6.69 20.79
N PRO A 538 23.06 -6.32 20.87
CA PRO A 538 22.01 -6.85 20.02
C PRO A 538 21.96 -6.26 18.60
N ALA A 539 22.84 -5.32 18.24
CA ALA A 539 22.73 -4.54 17.00
C ALA A 539 22.79 -5.44 15.75
N GLY A 540 23.62 -6.47 15.75
CA GLY A 540 23.75 -7.40 14.63
C GLY A 540 22.47 -8.23 14.39
N GLY A 541 21.84 -8.72 15.44
CA GLY A 541 20.56 -9.45 15.38
C GLY A 541 19.42 -8.55 14.93
N ARG A 542 19.30 -7.34 15.49
CA ARG A 542 18.30 -6.34 15.12
C ARG A 542 18.41 -5.93 13.65
N HIS A 543 19.61 -5.70 13.17
CA HIS A 543 19.85 -5.34 11.76
C HIS A 543 19.42 -6.47 10.80
N ARG A 544 19.77 -7.73 11.13
CA ARG A 544 19.31 -8.90 10.36
C ARG A 544 17.80 -9.03 10.37
N ALA A 545 17.15 -8.85 11.52
CA ALA A 545 15.70 -8.89 11.64
C ALA A 545 15.05 -7.82 10.76
N GLN A 546 15.54 -6.58 10.77
CA GLN A 546 15.02 -5.49 9.92
C GLN A 546 15.13 -5.78 8.42
N LEU A 547 16.26 -6.35 7.98
CA LEU A 547 16.42 -6.76 6.57
C LEU A 547 15.40 -7.84 6.18
N LEU A 548 15.20 -8.83 7.06
CA LEU A 548 14.23 -9.90 6.85
C LEU A 548 12.78 -9.39 6.88
N GLU A 549 12.44 -8.42 7.72
CA GLU A 549 11.13 -7.75 7.70
C GLU A 549 10.83 -7.14 6.32
N GLY A 550 11.82 -6.49 5.71
CA GLY A 550 11.69 -5.95 4.36
C GLY A 550 11.41 -7.04 3.32
N GLN A 551 12.12 -8.18 3.41
CA GLN A 551 11.94 -9.31 2.49
C GLN A 551 10.58 -10.00 2.69
N ILE A 552 10.15 -10.22 3.92
CA ILE A 552 8.83 -10.78 4.27
C ILE A 552 7.72 -9.90 3.71
N ARG A 553 7.77 -8.58 3.96
CA ARG A 553 6.80 -7.63 3.42
C ARG A 553 6.75 -7.67 1.90
N ALA A 554 7.90 -7.63 1.24
CA ALA A 554 7.96 -7.70 -0.21
C ALA A 554 7.33 -8.98 -0.75
N LYS A 555 7.60 -10.13 -0.11
CA LYS A 555 7.07 -11.44 -0.53
C LYS A 555 5.56 -11.55 -0.30
N ALA A 556 5.07 -11.16 0.87
CA ALA A 556 3.65 -11.21 1.22
C ALA A 556 2.77 -10.35 0.27
N ARG A 557 3.31 -9.24 -0.24
CA ARG A 557 2.62 -8.34 -1.17
C ARG A 557 2.43 -8.93 -2.58
N LEU A 558 3.12 -10.01 -2.91
CA LEU A 558 2.97 -10.68 -4.21
C LEU A 558 1.70 -11.55 -4.29
N ALA A 559 0.99 -11.76 -3.18
CA ALA A 559 -0.26 -12.52 -3.15
C ALA A 559 -1.37 -11.80 -3.93
N TRP A 560 -2.19 -12.57 -4.66
CA TRP A 560 -3.31 -12.07 -5.46
C TRP A 560 -4.63 -12.14 -4.70
N GLY A 561 -5.44 -11.09 -4.81
CA GLY A 561 -6.82 -11.11 -4.38
C GLY A 561 -7.70 -11.99 -5.27
N ALA A 562 -8.69 -12.64 -4.70
CA ALA A 562 -9.72 -13.30 -5.47
C ALA A 562 -10.79 -12.29 -5.87
N LYS A 563 -11.29 -12.38 -7.13
CA LYS A 563 -12.41 -11.57 -7.60
C LYS A 563 -13.66 -11.99 -6.80
N ALA A 564 -13.94 -11.31 -5.72
CA ALA A 564 -15.13 -11.54 -4.92
C ALA A 564 -16.20 -10.52 -5.32
N ALA A 565 -17.44 -10.97 -5.43
CA ALA A 565 -18.57 -10.06 -5.55
C ALA A 565 -18.61 -9.18 -4.29
N ALA A 566 -18.44 -7.89 -4.47
CA ALA A 566 -18.49 -6.91 -3.40
C ALA A 566 -19.99 -6.68 -3.03
N ASP A 567 -20.54 -7.56 -2.22
CA ASP A 567 -21.81 -7.31 -1.54
C ASP A 567 -21.55 -6.47 -0.28
N ALA A 568 -21.08 -5.25 -0.50
CA ALA A 568 -20.63 -4.36 0.58
C ALA A 568 -21.74 -3.45 1.13
N ALA A 569 -23.00 -3.63 0.72
CA ALA A 569 -24.09 -2.80 1.21
C ALA A 569 -24.60 -3.33 2.58
N CYS A 570 -24.52 -2.46 3.61
CA CYS A 570 -25.20 -2.74 4.88
C CYS A 570 -26.72 -2.72 4.67
N ASP A 571 -27.36 -3.90 4.65
CA ASP A 571 -28.81 -3.99 4.68
C ASP A 571 -29.31 -3.77 6.12
N VAL A 572 -29.74 -2.55 6.41
CA VAL A 572 -30.26 -2.18 7.74
C VAL A 572 -31.47 -3.01 8.15
N ALA A 573 -32.27 -3.51 7.20
CA ALA A 573 -33.44 -4.36 7.51
C ALA A 573 -32.97 -5.79 7.91
N ALA A 574 -32.00 -6.35 7.20
CA ALA A 574 -31.38 -7.62 7.59
C ALA A 574 -30.65 -7.49 8.93
N LEU A 575 -29.92 -6.41 9.15
CA LEU A 575 -29.27 -6.10 10.42
C LEU A 575 -30.28 -6.02 11.58
N ALA A 576 -31.38 -5.30 11.41
CA ALA A 576 -32.44 -5.19 12.42
C ALA A 576 -33.10 -6.55 12.75
N ARG A 577 -33.34 -7.37 11.75
CA ARG A 577 -33.85 -8.75 11.96
C ARG A 577 -32.87 -9.59 12.75
N ARG A 578 -31.58 -9.48 12.44
CA ARG A 578 -30.54 -10.27 13.11
C ARG A 578 -30.28 -9.84 14.54
N LEU A 579 -30.40 -8.55 14.83
CA LEU A 579 -30.24 -8.02 16.18
C LEU A 579 -31.20 -8.66 17.17
N GLY A 580 -32.43 -8.97 16.72
CA GLY A 580 -33.46 -9.50 17.62
C GLY A 580 -33.75 -8.55 18.76
N ASP A 581 -33.50 -8.99 20.00
CA ASP A 581 -33.68 -8.20 21.23
C ASP A 581 -32.45 -7.35 21.61
N ARG A 582 -31.33 -7.51 20.88
CA ARG A 582 -30.09 -6.73 21.13
C ARG A 582 -30.16 -5.29 20.61
N VAL A 583 -29.20 -4.49 21.03
CA VAL A 583 -29.05 -3.11 20.62
C VAL A 583 -27.72 -2.96 19.90
N LEU A 584 -27.73 -2.34 18.71
CA LEU A 584 -26.52 -1.90 18.04
C LEU A 584 -26.28 -0.42 18.38
N VAL A 585 -25.06 -0.11 18.73
CA VAL A 585 -24.55 1.27 18.91
C VAL A 585 -23.42 1.45 17.90
N GLU A 586 -23.65 2.27 16.90
CA GLU A 586 -22.63 2.65 15.94
C GLU A 586 -22.19 4.08 16.18
N TYR A 587 -20.94 4.24 16.59
CA TYR A 587 -20.35 5.56 16.77
C TYR A 587 -19.89 6.12 15.44
N VAL A 588 -20.12 7.41 15.24
CA VAL A 588 -19.82 8.14 14.01
C VAL A 588 -19.11 9.42 14.37
N GLU A 589 -17.87 9.58 13.91
CA GLU A 589 -17.10 10.82 14.01
C GLU A 589 -17.26 11.62 12.72
N PHE A 590 -17.56 12.91 12.86
CA PHE A 590 -17.63 13.85 11.75
C PHE A 590 -17.20 15.24 12.18
N GLU A 591 -16.18 15.80 11.54
CA GLU A 591 -15.62 17.13 11.80
C GLU A 591 -15.28 17.40 13.29
N GLY A 592 -14.72 16.40 13.96
CA GLY A 592 -14.31 16.46 15.35
C GLY A 592 -15.45 16.25 16.37
N GLU A 593 -16.68 16.03 15.90
CA GLU A 593 -17.83 15.73 16.74
C GLU A 593 -18.17 14.24 16.69
N LEU A 594 -18.28 13.61 17.85
CA LEU A 594 -18.73 12.25 18.00
C LEU A 594 -20.25 12.20 18.18
N SER A 595 -20.87 11.30 17.44
CA SER A 595 -22.28 10.97 17.54
C SER A 595 -22.46 9.45 17.52
N ALA A 596 -23.67 8.95 17.77
CA ALA A 596 -23.97 7.53 17.67
C ALA A 596 -25.33 7.30 17.02
N VAL A 597 -25.42 6.26 16.20
CA VAL A 597 -26.69 5.68 15.76
C VAL A 597 -27.00 4.46 16.63
N VAL A 598 -28.14 4.51 17.30
CA VAL A 598 -28.64 3.40 18.13
C VAL A 598 -29.76 2.70 17.38
N LEU A 599 -29.55 1.42 17.00
CA LEU A 599 -30.56 0.59 16.36
C LEU A 599 -31.08 -0.44 17.37
N SER A 600 -32.36 -0.36 17.69
CA SER A 600 -33.03 -1.25 18.66
C SER A 600 -34.46 -1.52 18.21
N ALA A 601 -34.89 -2.79 18.23
CA ALA A 601 -36.24 -3.21 17.83
C ALA A 601 -36.66 -2.63 16.46
N GLY A 602 -35.77 -2.61 15.49
CA GLY A 602 -35.97 -2.09 14.14
C GLY A 602 -36.04 -0.58 14.01
N ARG A 603 -35.92 0.18 15.11
CA ARG A 603 -35.89 1.64 15.13
C ARG A 603 -34.47 2.18 15.29
N ALA A 604 -34.04 3.00 14.34
CA ALA A 604 -32.79 3.74 14.44
C ALA A 604 -33.00 5.14 15.04
N THR A 605 -32.15 5.54 15.96
CA THR A 605 -32.15 6.88 16.58
C THR A 605 -30.74 7.45 16.53
N PHE A 606 -30.62 8.76 16.32
CA PHE A 606 -29.36 9.47 16.32
C PHE A 606 -29.16 10.21 17.65
N ARG A 607 -27.94 10.14 18.19
CA ARG A 607 -27.56 10.77 19.47
C ARG A 607 -26.25 11.52 19.30
N ARG A 608 -26.19 12.76 19.75
CA ARG A 608 -24.91 13.49 19.89
C ARG A 608 -24.22 13.03 21.16
N VAL A 609 -22.92 12.87 21.12
CA VAL A 609 -22.10 12.40 22.23
C VAL A 609 -21.20 13.53 22.72
N GLY A 610 -20.41 14.16 21.86
CA GLY A 610 -19.57 15.31 22.22
C GLY A 610 -18.33 15.46 21.34
N SER A 611 -17.39 16.29 21.81
CA SER A 611 -16.13 16.57 21.13
C SER A 611 -15.23 15.32 21.13
N MET A 612 -14.73 14.95 19.96
CA MET A 612 -13.81 13.80 19.81
C MET A 612 -12.48 14.04 20.52
N THR A 613 -12.00 15.29 20.53
CA THR A 613 -10.75 15.64 21.22
C THR A 613 -10.87 15.44 22.74
N ASP A 614 -11.98 15.88 23.34
CA ASP A 614 -12.18 15.69 24.78
C ASP A 614 -12.29 14.21 25.13
N ILE A 615 -13.02 13.45 24.32
CA ILE A 615 -13.21 12.02 24.51
C ILE A 615 -11.88 11.26 24.37
N ALA A 616 -11.03 11.63 23.40
CA ALA A 616 -9.71 11.04 23.23
C ALA A 616 -8.84 11.22 24.48
N ASN A 617 -8.83 12.45 25.05
CA ASN A 617 -8.11 12.71 26.30
C ASN A 617 -8.65 11.87 27.46
N GLU A 618 -9.97 11.73 27.61
CA GLU A 618 -10.57 10.89 28.65
C GLU A 618 -10.22 9.40 28.47
N ILE A 619 -10.17 8.90 27.24
CA ILE A 619 -9.73 7.53 26.94
C ILE A 619 -8.29 7.32 27.37
N ASP A 620 -7.40 8.25 27.08
CA ASP A 620 -5.99 8.16 27.50
C ASP A 620 -5.85 8.13 29.02
N PHE A 621 -6.65 8.93 29.74
CA PHE A 621 -6.68 8.89 31.20
C PHE A 621 -7.19 7.55 31.75
N VAL A 622 -8.24 6.98 31.18
CA VAL A 622 -8.77 5.66 31.57
C VAL A 622 -7.72 4.58 31.35
N ARG A 623 -7.09 4.57 30.16
CA ARG A 623 -6.03 3.60 29.81
C ARG A 623 -4.82 3.72 30.73
N PHE A 624 -4.38 4.94 31.00
CA PHE A 624 -3.26 5.19 31.94
C PHE A 624 -3.57 4.68 33.36
N ASN A 625 -4.77 4.95 33.88
CA ASN A 625 -5.16 4.49 35.22
C ASN A 625 -5.36 2.96 35.26
N HIS A 626 -5.87 2.36 34.17
CA HIS A 626 -5.93 0.91 34.03
C HIS A 626 -4.53 0.26 34.07
N GLN A 627 -3.59 0.82 33.30
CA GLN A 627 -2.20 0.32 33.28
C GLN A 627 -1.56 0.43 34.68
N ARG A 628 -1.78 1.53 35.37
CA ARG A 628 -1.31 1.68 36.77
C ARG A 628 -1.94 0.65 37.70
N LEU A 629 -3.25 0.40 37.56
CA LEU A 629 -3.93 -0.64 38.31
C LEU A 629 -3.29 -2.01 38.07
N ALA A 630 -3.13 -2.41 36.79
CA ALA A 630 -2.53 -3.69 36.44
C ALA A 630 -1.10 -3.88 37.00
N LEU A 631 -0.29 -2.80 36.97
CA LEU A 631 1.07 -2.81 37.49
C LEU A 631 1.17 -2.82 39.04
N THR A 632 0.15 -2.36 39.75
CA THR A 632 0.13 -2.30 41.21
C THR A 632 -0.50 -3.52 41.87
N VAL A 633 -1.18 -4.36 41.09
CA VAL A 633 -1.71 -5.64 41.56
C VAL A 633 -0.58 -6.48 42.19
N GLY A 634 -0.77 -6.93 43.43
CA GLY A 634 0.24 -7.70 44.19
C GLY A 634 1.26 -6.86 44.95
N ARG A 635 1.25 -5.50 44.84
CA ARG A 635 2.21 -4.63 45.55
C ARG A 635 1.66 -3.96 46.82
N GLY A 636 0.57 -4.48 47.39
CA GLY A 636 0.03 -3.97 48.70
C GLY A 636 -0.84 -2.71 48.55
N GLY A 637 -0.94 -1.89 49.60
CA GLY A 637 -1.92 -0.80 49.81
C GLY A 637 -2.11 0.25 48.70
N SER A 638 -1.26 0.27 47.68
CA SER A 638 -1.41 1.18 46.49
C SER A 638 -2.45 0.71 45.47
N ALA A 639 -2.78 -0.59 45.44
CA ALA A 639 -3.70 -1.17 44.47
C ALA A 639 -5.15 -0.69 44.65
N GLY A 640 -5.61 -0.50 45.91
CA GLY A 640 -6.95 0.05 46.19
C GLY A 640 -7.13 1.47 45.70
N LEU A 641 -6.14 2.35 45.88
CA LEU A 641 -6.20 3.74 45.36
C LEU A 641 -6.16 3.77 43.84
N ALA A 642 -5.35 2.88 43.20
CA ALA A 642 -5.31 2.77 41.78
C ALA A 642 -6.66 2.30 41.20
N ALA A 643 -7.31 1.31 41.85
CA ALA A 643 -8.63 0.84 41.48
C ALA A 643 -9.68 1.96 41.59
N GLN A 644 -9.68 2.75 42.69
CA GLN A 644 -10.62 3.85 42.83
C GLN A 644 -10.44 4.90 41.70
N ARG A 645 -9.21 5.34 41.44
CA ARG A 645 -8.91 6.30 40.35
C ARG A 645 -9.34 5.78 38.98
N PHE A 646 -9.12 4.50 38.74
CA PHE A 646 -9.57 3.90 37.49
C PHE A 646 -11.09 3.91 37.38
N LEU A 647 -11.83 3.54 38.43
CA LEU A 647 -13.30 3.60 38.45
C LEU A 647 -13.84 5.02 38.27
N ASP A 648 -13.21 6.00 38.91
CA ASP A 648 -13.62 7.42 38.79
C ASP A 648 -13.46 7.90 37.34
N THR A 649 -12.34 7.60 36.71
CA THR A 649 -12.10 7.96 35.28
C THR A 649 -13.02 7.19 34.32
N ALA A 650 -13.27 5.90 34.60
CA ALA A 650 -14.18 5.09 33.80
C ALA A 650 -15.65 5.61 33.90
N ALA A 651 -16.06 6.10 35.07
CA ALA A 651 -17.38 6.69 35.26
C ALA A 651 -17.55 7.99 34.48
N LEU A 652 -16.51 8.85 34.39
CA LEU A 652 -16.54 10.03 33.52
C LEU A 652 -16.74 9.67 32.06
N LEU A 653 -15.96 8.70 31.58
CA LEU A 653 -16.05 8.20 30.19
C LEU A 653 -17.43 7.56 29.92
N ASP A 654 -17.98 6.79 30.87
CA ASP A 654 -19.32 6.20 30.78
C ASP A 654 -20.40 7.30 30.63
N HIS A 655 -20.31 8.34 31.43
CA HIS A 655 -21.21 9.48 31.33
C HIS A 655 -21.18 10.16 29.96
N ARG A 656 -20.03 10.21 29.33
CA ARG A 656 -19.87 10.75 27.97
C ARG A 656 -20.37 9.79 26.91
N LEU A 657 -19.90 8.53 26.91
CA LEU A 657 -20.11 7.59 25.80
C LEU A 657 -21.44 6.85 25.89
N VAL A 658 -21.86 6.41 27.10
CA VAL A 658 -22.98 5.48 27.24
C VAL A 658 -24.26 6.16 27.71
N THR A 659 -24.18 7.07 28.68
CA THR A 659 -25.34 7.74 29.25
C THR A 659 -26.23 8.46 28.22
N PRO A 660 -25.67 9.22 27.22
CA PRO A 660 -26.50 9.91 26.21
C PRO A 660 -27.27 8.96 25.28
N LEU A 661 -26.87 7.71 25.19
CA LEU A 661 -27.48 6.72 24.29
C LEU A 661 -28.85 6.23 24.78
N ARG A 662 -29.12 6.30 26.09
CA ARG A 662 -30.37 5.88 26.73
C ARG A 662 -30.72 4.43 26.35
N LEU A 663 -29.74 3.50 26.54
CA LEU A 663 -29.88 2.11 26.16
C LEU A 663 -30.99 1.39 26.95
N PRO A 664 -31.85 0.60 26.33
CA PRO A 664 -32.84 -0.23 27.03
C PRO A 664 -32.18 -1.14 28.06
N ALA A 665 -32.74 -1.27 29.25
CA ALA A 665 -32.21 -2.14 30.29
C ALA A 665 -32.22 -3.62 29.91
N GLY A 666 -31.27 -4.40 30.40
CA GLY A 666 -31.23 -5.87 30.29
C GLY A 666 -31.01 -6.43 28.88
N ARG A 667 -30.74 -5.61 27.89
CA ARG A 667 -30.45 -6.07 26.51
C ARG A 667 -28.96 -6.14 26.23
N GLY A 668 -28.55 -7.16 25.49
CA GLY A 668 -27.18 -7.28 24.96
C GLY A 668 -26.87 -6.12 23.99
N VAL A 669 -25.62 -5.69 23.97
CA VAL A 669 -25.17 -4.53 23.18
C VAL A 669 -24.06 -4.95 22.23
N ILE A 670 -24.21 -4.55 20.98
CA ILE A 670 -23.14 -4.59 19.98
C ILE A 670 -22.64 -3.15 19.81
N VAL A 671 -21.36 -2.91 20.07
CA VAL A 671 -20.71 -1.61 19.87
C VAL A 671 -19.85 -1.68 18.62
N VAL A 672 -20.05 -0.73 17.73
CA VAL A 672 -19.20 -0.48 16.56
C VAL A 672 -18.45 0.82 16.81
N PRO A 673 -17.19 0.75 17.27
CA PRO A 673 -16.39 1.93 17.58
C PRO A 673 -15.82 2.58 16.32
N THR A 674 -15.34 3.82 16.43
CA THR A 674 -14.62 4.55 15.39
C THR A 674 -13.35 5.17 15.96
N GLY A 675 -12.26 5.21 15.17
CA GLY A 675 -11.02 5.85 15.56
C GLY A 675 -10.48 5.37 16.90
N VAL A 676 -10.16 6.30 17.78
CA VAL A 676 -9.59 6.02 19.13
C VAL A 676 -10.53 5.23 20.04
N LEU A 677 -11.82 5.12 19.72
CA LEU A 677 -12.76 4.33 20.50
C LEU A 677 -12.48 2.83 20.47
N HIS A 678 -11.69 2.34 19.51
CA HIS A 678 -11.22 0.94 19.47
C HIS A 678 -10.33 0.60 20.68
N ALA A 679 -9.70 1.59 21.30
CA ALA A 679 -8.82 1.42 22.46
C ALA A 679 -9.58 1.54 23.81
N VAL A 680 -10.89 1.72 23.81
CA VAL A 680 -11.70 1.84 25.04
C VAL A 680 -11.83 0.50 25.74
N PRO A 681 -11.55 0.39 27.03
CA PRO A 681 -11.89 -0.79 27.83
C PRO A 681 -13.40 -0.78 28.14
N TRP A 682 -14.22 -1.07 27.15
CA TRP A 682 -15.68 -0.97 27.19
C TRP A 682 -16.31 -1.68 28.41
N ASN A 683 -15.69 -2.75 28.90
CA ASN A 683 -16.15 -3.48 30.07
C ASN A 683 -15.91 -2.75 31.41
N ALA A 684 -15.15 -1.64 31.41
CA ALA A 684 -15.01 -0.75 32.54
C ALA A 684 -16.20 0.19 32.73
N LEU A 685 -17.01 0.41 31.66
CA LEU A 685 -18.09 1.37 31.68
C LEU A 685 -19.33 0.80 32.37
N SER A 686 -19.81 1.48 33.41
CA SER A 686 -20.85 0.98 34.33
C SER A 686 -22.18 0.74 33.63
N GLY A 687 -22.55 1.58 32.66
CA GLY A 687 -23.76 1.42 31.84
C GLY A 687 -23.80 0.15 30.98
N LEU A 688 -22.64 -0.58 30.88
CA LEU A 688 -22.52 -1.83 30.10
C LEU A 688 -22.23 -3.05 30.98
N HIS A 689 -22.15 -2.90 32.31
CA HIS A 689 -21.70 -3.98 33.22
C HIS A 689 -22.58 -5.25 33.18
N ASP A 690 -23.90 -5.10 33.14
CA ASP A 690 -24.84 -6.21 33.24
C ASP A 690 -25.40 -6.62 31.88
N ARG A 691 -24.58 -6.43 30.83
CA ARG A 691 -24.98 -6.69 29.45
C ARG A 691 -24.03 -7.66 28.77
N ASP A 692 -24.55 -8.49 27.90
CA ASP A 692 -23.76 -9.21 26.92
C ASP A 692 -23.20 -8.18 25.93
N LEU A 693 -21.89 -7.95 25.99
CA LEU A 693 -21.23 -6.93 25.20
C LEU A 693 -20.38 -7.58 24.10
N THR A 694 -20.61 -7.17 22.89
CA THR A 694 -19.77 -7.55 21.71
C THR A 694 -19.26 -6.27 21.06
N ILE A 695 -17.97 -6.22 20.76
CA ILE A 695 -17.35 -5.17 19.95
C ILE A 695 -17.21 -5.71 18.53
N SER A 696 -17.64 -4.95 17.54
CA SER A 696 -17.48 -5.33 16.14
C SER A 696 -16.81 -4.22 15.34
N PRO A 697 -15.85 -4.53 14.46
CA PRO A 697 -15.25 -3.55 13.57
C PRO A 697 -16.27 -2.85 12.67
N SER A 698 -17.33 -3.53 12.26
CA SER A 698 -18.46 -2.97 11.53
C SER A 698 -19.75 -3.76 11.77
N ALA A 699 -20.90 -3.10 11.61
CA ALA A 699 -22.19 -3.76 11.71
C ALA A 699 -22.42 -4.77 10.58
N ALA A 700 -21.91 -4.46 9.39
CA ALA A 700 -21.98 -5.36 8.25
C ALA A 700 -21.15 -6.63 8.46
N LEU A 701 -19.95 -6.54 9.06
CA LEU A 701 -19.13 -7.68 9.43
C LEU A 701 -19.85 -8.55 10.46
N TRP A 702 -20.38 -7.95 11.50
CA TRP A 702 -21.18 -8.66 12.51
C TRP A 702 -22.38 -9.38 11.89
N CYS A 703 -23.02 -8.79 10.89
CA CYS A 703 -24.14 -9.39 10.17
C CYS A 703 -23.73 -10.56 9.28
N ARG A 704 -22.59 -10.53 8.60
CA ARG A 704 -22.16 -11.53 7.59
C ARG A 704 -21.55 -12.80 8.15
N THR A 705 -20.96 -12.79 9.32
CA THR A 705 -20.25 -13.93 9.89
C THR A 705 -21.12 -15.21 10.07
N ARG A 706 -22.41 -15.12 9.84
CA ARG A 706 -23.34 -16.25 9.86
C ARG A 706 -23.58 -16.93 8.52
N GLY A 707 -23.31 -16.28 7.39
CA GLY A 707 -23.70 -16.75 6.04
C GLY A 707 -22.67 -17.57 5.28
N ARG A 708 -21.41 -17.62 5.73
CA ARG A 708 -20.30 -18.22 4.99
C ARG A 708 -19.84 -19.57 5.53
N LEU A 709 -20.72 -20.54 5.58
CA LEU A 709 -20.33 -21.94 5.87
C LEU A 709 -20.64 -22.91 4.70
N THR A 710 -20.71 -22.40 3.47
CA THR A 710 -20.58 -23.30 2.31
C THR A 710 -19.19 -23.07 1.72
N PRO A 711 -18.26 -24.02 1.84
CA PRO A 711 -17.04 -24.05 1.02
C PRO A 711 -17.46 -24.02 -0.45
N PRO A 712 -16.65 -23.45 -1.37
CA PRO A 712 -16.88 -23.64 -2.80
C PRO A 712 -17.02 -25.15 -3.09
N GLU A 713 -17.91 -25.50 -4.03
CA GLU A 713 -18.37 -26.89 -4.29
C GLU A 713 -17.27 -27.96 -4.52
N ALA A 714 -16.02 -27.54 -4.70
CA ALA A 714 -14.86 -28.44 -4.87
C ALA A 714 -14.35 -29.10 -3.56
N GLU A 715 -14.76 -28.59 -2.38
CA GLU A 715 -14.30 -29.12 -1.07
C GLU A 715 -15.44 -29.60 -0.20
N ARG A 716 -16.51 -30.20 -0.77
CA ARG A 716 -17.53 -30.89 0.03
C ARG A 716 -16.88 -32.10 0.70
N ARG A 717 -16.66 -31.99 2.00
CA ARG A 717 -16.32 -33.14 2.84
C ARG A 717 -17.48 -34.15 2.81
N PRO A 718 -17.19 -35.47 2.97
CA PRO A 718 -18.24 -36.50 3.01
C PRO A 718 -19.32 -36.21 4.05
N ALA A 719 -20.52 -36.67 3.79
CA ALA A 719 -21.75 -36.43 4.57
C ALA A 719 -21.72 -36.90 6.05
N ASP A 720 -20.62 -37.51 6.49
CA ASP A 720 -20.39 -37.98 7.86
C ASP A 720 -19.54 -37.03 8.73
N ASP A 721 -19.39 -35.75 8.35
CA ASP A 721 -18.71 -34.74 9.20
C ASP A 721 -19.68 -34.32 10.33
N PRO A 722 -19.38 -34.60 11.61
CA PRO A 722 -20.28 -34.36 12.76
C PRO A 722 -20.41 -32.88 13.16
N ARG A 723 -20.20 -31.92 12.24
CA ARG A 723 -20.37 -30.48 12.52
C ARG A 723 -21.81 -30.01 12.34
N THR A 724 -22.76 -30.68 12.97
CA THR A 724 -24.15 -30.21 13.04
C THR A 724 -24.21 -28.95 13.93
N PRO A 725 -24.92 -27.87 13.53
CA PRO A 725 -25.11 -26.71 14.37
C PRO A 725 -25.81 -27.06 15.66
N GLY A 726 -25.09 -26.99 16.80
CA GLY A 726 -25.65 -27.33 18.12
C GLY A 726 -24.69 -28.17 18.98
N ALA A 727 -23.63 -28.76 18.43
CA ALA A 727 -22.66 -29.52 19.18
C ALA A 727 -21.69 -28.56 19.94
N SER A 728 -21.46 -28.82 21.21
CA SER A 728 -20.38 -28.30 22.04
C SER A 728 -19.03 -28.44 21.30
N HIS A 729 -18.13 -27.48 21.46
CA HIS A 729 -16.76 -27.50 20.89
C HIS A 729 -16.11 -28.88 21.14
N ASP A 730 -16.03 -29.70 20.11
CA ASP A 730 -15.57 -31.07 20.26
C ASP A 730 -14.04 -31.20 20.23
N ARG A 731 -13.34 -30.21 19.67
CA ARG A 731 -11.88 -30.17 19.57
C ARG A 731 -11.37 -28.86 20.14
N VAL A 732 -10.67 -28.96 21.28
CA VAL A 732 -10.17 -27.80 22.00
C VAL A 732 -8.64 -27.86 22.03
N ALA A 733 -8.00 -26.76 21.65
CA ALA A 733 -6.56 -26.55 21.84
C ALA A 733 -6.32 -25.61 23.03
N LEU A 734 -5.44 -26.00 23.90
CA LEU A 734 -5.00 -25.26 25.07
C LEU A 734 -3.51 -25.02 24.95
N VAL A 735 -3.10 -23.77 24.86
CA VAL A 735 -1.71 -23.37 24.63
C VAL A 735 -1.26 -22.39 25.70
N ALA A 736 -0.09 -22.66 26.29
CA ALA A 736 0.64 -21.70 27.11
C ALA A 736 2.04 -21.51 26.57
N GLY A 737 2.35 -20.27 26.16
CA GLY A 737 3.69 -19.85 25.76
C GLY A 737 4.68 -19.85 26.95
N PRO A 738 5.99 -19.74 26.65
CA PRO A 738 7.03 -19.71 27.65
C PRO A 738 6.98 -18.42 28.48
N ASP A 739 7.66 -18.46 29.65
CA ASP A 739 7.87 -17.33 30.57
C ASP A 739 6.56 -16.70 31.11
N LEU A 740 5.42 -17.43 31.03
CA LEU A 740 4.13 -16.96 31.51
C LEU A 740 3.85 -17.45 32.92
N ASP A 741 3.79 -16.54 33.90
CA ASP A 741 3.52 -16.89 35.30
C ASP A 741 2.12 -17.50 35.46
N GLY A 742 2.04 -18.82 35.75
CA GLY A 742 0.80 -19.55 35.93
C GLY A 742 0.18 -20.11 34.64
N GLY A 743 0.80 -19.93 33.45
CA GLY A 743 0.25 -20.44 32.19
C GLY A 743 0.08 -21.96 32.18
N ARG A 744 1.04 -22.71 32.74
CA ARG A 744 0.92 -24.17 32.87
C ARG A 744 -0.25 -24.58 33.78
N ASP A 745 -0.42 -23.88 34.92
CA ASP A 745 -1.51 -24.15 35.89
C ASP A 745 -2.87 -23.80 35.25
N GLU A 746 -2.93 -22.75 34.44
CA GLU A 746 -4.12 -22.34 33.71
C GLU A 746 -4.53 -23.40 32.70
N VAL A 747 -3.60 -23.88 31.87
CA VAL A 747 -3.84 -24.98 30.92
C VAL A 747 -4.29 -26.24 31.63
N ALA A 748 -3.66 -26.62 32.75
CA ALA A 748 -4.05 -27.77 33.54
C ALA A 748 -5.48 -27.65 34.10
N ALA A 749 -5.85 -26.49 34.64
CA ALA A 749 -7.21 -26.22 35.09
C ALA A 749 -8.25 -26.26 33.96
N LEU A 750 -7.90 -25.75 32.78
CA LEU A 750 -8.76 -25.78 31.60
C LEU A 750 -8.94 -27.19 31.03
N ARG A 751 -7.88 -28.01 31.08
CA ARG A 751 -7.99 -29.45 30.78
C ARG A 751 -9.04 -30.14 31.63
N ASP A 752 -9.12 -29.85 32.93
CA ASP A 752 -10.13 -30.42 33.81
C ASP A 752 -11.56 -29.99 33.42
N VAL A 753 -11.73 -28.81 32.83
CA VAL A 753 -13.04 -28.36 32.27
C VAL A 753 -13.44 -29.17 31.05
N TYR A 754 -12.51 -29.42 30.10
CA TYR A 754 -12.85 -30.04 28.80
C TYR A 754 -12.62 -31.55 28.72
N GLY A 755 -11.80 -32.15 29.62
CA GLY A 755 -11.48 -33.55 29.66
C GLY A 755 -10.48 -34.02 28.60
N ARG A 756 -10.47 -35.32 28.27
CA ARG A 756 -9.43 -35.98 27.47
C ARG A 756 -9.40 -35.59 25.97
N ARG A 757 -10.30 -34.79 25.47
CA ARG A 757 -10.36 -34.36 24.06
C ARG A 757 -9.63 -33.04 23.79
N THR A 758 -8.73 -32.65 24.69
CA THR A 758 -7.92 -31.44 24.54
C THR A 758 -6.56 -31.76 23.92
N ARG A 759 -6.09 -30.86 23.03
CA ARG A 759 -4.70 -30.79 22.59
C ARG A 759 -3.98 -29.77 23.45
N GLU A 760 -3.02 -30.21 24.23
CA GLU A 760 -2.23 -29.34 25.11
C GLU A 760 -0.88 -29.06 24.47
N LEU A 761 -0.49 -27.79 24.46
CA LEU A 761 0.83 -27.31 24.02
C LEU A 761 1.35 -26.35 25.08
N VAL A 762 2.36 -26.76 25.82
CA VAL A 762 2.89 -26.02 26.97
C VAL A 762 4.40 -25.95 26.87
N ASP A 763 5.00 -24.82 27.23
CA ASP A 763 6.44 -24.59 27.18
C ASP A 763 7.08 -25.01 25.86
N ALA A 764 8.02 -25.96 25.84
CA ALA A 764 8.73 -26.42 24.64
C ALA A 764 7.81 -26.99 23.53
N ASP A 765 6.64 -27.52 23.88
CA ASP A 765 5.68 -28.06 22.91
C ASP A 765 4.87 -26.95 22.20
N ALA A 766 4.85 -25.74 22.76
CA ALA A 766 4.17 -24.59 22.21
C ALA A 766 5.01 -23.89 21.12
N SER A 767 5.50 -24.64 20.12
CA SER A 767 6.19 -24.09 18.95
C SER A 767 5.21 -23.43 17.96
N VAL A 768 5.70 -22.53 17.10
CA VAL A 768 4.88 -21.82 16.10
C VAL A 768 4.15 -22.81 15.20
N ASP A 769 4.83 -23.80 14.66
CA ASP A 769 4.22 -24.80 13.78
C ASP A 769 3.18 -25.69 14.51
N ALA A 770 3.45 -26.06 15.76
CA ALA A 770 2.50 -26.84 16.56
C ALA A 770 1.24 -26.02 16.85
N VAL A 771 1.38 -24.74 17.14
CA VAL A 771 0.26 -23.80 17.39
C VAL A 771 -0.54 -23.54 16.12
N LEU A 772 0.11 -23.30 14.98
CA LEU A 772 -0.59 -23.15 13.67
C LEU A 772 -1.38 -24.43 13.33
N THR A 773 -0.78 -25.60 13.49
CA THR A 773 -1.46 -26.89 13.30
C THR A 773 -2.67 -27.05 14.25
N ALA A 774 -2.52 -26.62 15.50
CA ALA A 774 -3.61 -26.63 16.48
C ALA A 774 -4.74 -25.66 16.09
N CYS A 775 -4.41 -24.47 15.57
CA CYS A 775 -5.40 -23.54 15.01
C CYS A 775 -6.22 -24.20 13.91
N GLU A 776 -5.58 -24.91 12.97
CA GLU A 776 -6.28 -25.53 11.83
C GLU A 776 -7.19 -26.70 12.22
N THR A 777 -6.91 -27.36 13.31
CA THR A 777 -7.58 -28.62 13.71
C THR A 777 -8.58 -28.45 14.85
N SER A 778 -8.68 -27.29 15.48
CA SER A 778 -9.53 -27.04 16.65
C SER A 778 -10.78 -26.22 16.31
N ASP A 779 -11.84 -26.38 17.11
CA ASP A 779 -13.06 -25.58 17.04
C ASP A 779 -13.01 -24.39 18.02
N LEU A 780 -12.35 -24.61 19.16
CA LEU A 780 -12.03 -23.62 20.19
C LEU A 780 -10.55 -23.64 20.48
N MET A 781 -9.93 -22.49 20.54
CA MET A 781 -8.53 -22.36 20.94
C MET A 781 -8.39 -21.37 22.09
N HIS A 782 -7.66 -21.79 23.12
CA HIS A 782 -7.13 -20.95 24.16
C HIS A 782 -5.64 -20.80 23.93
N LEU A 783 -5.16 -19.56 23.81
CA LEU A 783 -3.73 -19.26 23.60
C LEU A 783 -3.27 -18.17 24.56
N ALA A 784 -2.67 -18.58 25.65
CA ALA A 784 -2.03 -17.71 26.62
C ALA A 784 -0.56 -17.53 26.24
N ALA A 785 -0.15 -16.31 25.95
CA ALA A 785 1.21 -15.95 25.58
C ALA A 785 1.50 -14.49 25.87
N HIS A 786 2.78 -14.11 25.95
CA HIS A 786 3.13 -12.69 25.93
C HIS A 786 2.85 -12.12 24.54
N GLY A 787 2.06 -11.04 24.47
CA GLY A 787 1.75 -10.31 23.23
C GLY A 787 2.55 -9.03 23.13
N ASP A 788 2.94 -8.69 21.90
CA ASP A 788 3.57 -7.41 21.56
C ASP A 788 2.86 -6.80 20.33
N PHE A 789 2.29 -5.61 20.51
CA PHE A 789 1.68 -4.87 19.43
C PHE A 789 2.64 -3.83 18.86
N ARG A 790 2.93 -3.91 17.57
CA ARG A 790 3.83 -3.02 16.85
C ARG A 790 3.05 -2.02 16.01
N ALA A 791 2.84 -0.81 16.53
CA ALA A 791 2.14 0.26 15.81
C ALA A 791 2.88 0.72 14.53
N ASP A 792 4.23 0.64 14.51
CA ASP A 792 5.06 0.92 13.34
C ASP A 792 4.92 -0.13 12.23
N SER A 793 4.60 -1.37 12.59
CA SER A 793 4.48 -2.50 11.69
C SER A 793 3.47 -3.54 12.19
N PRO A 794 2.15 -3.26 12.09
CA PRO A 794 1.10 -4.07 12.73
C PRO A 794 1.09 -5.54 12.31
N MET A 795 1.58 -5.85 11.10
CA MET A 795 1.69 -7.23 10.61
C MET A 795 2.78 -8.06 11.31
N PHE A 796 3.73 -7.40 11.98
CA PHE A 796 4.73 -8.02 12.86
C PHE A 796 4.32 -7.98 14.35
N SER A 797 3.12 -7.54 14.67
CA SER A 797 2.55 -7.79 15.99
C SER A 797 2.54 -9.29 16.25
N SER A 798 2.91 -9.72 17.46
CA SER A 798 3.28 -11.10 17.66
C SER A 798 2.89 -11.64 19.04
N LEU A 799 2.80 -12.95 19.11
CA LEU A 799 2.66 -13.72 20.33
C LEU A 799 3.92 -14.56 20.53
N ARG A 800 4.46 -14.57 21.76
CA ARG A 800 5.68 -15.30 22.05
C ARG A 800 5.40 -16.77 22.31
N LEU A 801 6.08 -17.63 21.52
CA LEU A 801 6.02 -19.09 21.64
C LEU A 801 7.40 -19.67 21.92
N ALA A 802 7.50 -20.98 22.01
CA ALA A 802 8.69 -21.70 22.45
C ALA A 802 9.90 -21.46 21.52
N ASP A 803 9.69 -21.46 20.23
CA ASP A 803 10.70 -21.32 19.16
C ASP A 803 10.72 -19.93 18.54
N GLY A 804 10.04 -18.94 19.16
CA GLY A 804 10.06 -17.54 18.72
C GLY A 804 8.71 -16.87 18.66
N LEU A 805 8.57 -15.90 17.77
CA LEU A 805 7.42 -15.01 17.66
C LEU A 805 6.44 -15.49 16.57
N LEU A 806 5.19 -15.74 16.94
CA LEU A 806 4.08 -15.97 16.02
C LEU A 806 3.52 -14.63 15.57
N THR A 807 3.67 -14.30 14.29
CA THR A 807 3.27 -13.02 13.71
C THR A 807 1.89 -13.07 13.04
N VAL A 808 1.35 -11.90 12.66
CA VAL A 808 0.14 -11.83 11.83
C VAL A 808 0.39 -12.48 10.46
N TYR A 809 1.59 -12.36 9.88
CA TYR A 809 1.95 -13.06 8.64
C TYR A 809 1.87 -14.59 8.74
N ASP A 810 2.25 -15.16 9.89
CA ASP A 810 2.09 -16.60 10.13
C ASP A 810 0.61 -16.98 10.16
N LEU A 811 -0.23 -16.17 10.82
CA LEU A 811 -1.68 -16.41 10.90
C LEU A 811 -2.34 -16.34 9.52
N GLU A 812 -1.94 -15.42 8.64
CA GLU A 812 -2.51 -15.31 7.27
C GLU A 812 -2.26 -16.56 6.40
N ARG A 813 -1.33 -17.44 6.78
CA ARG A 813 -1.07 -18.72 6.09
C ARG A 813 -2.04 -19.83 6.49
N LEU A 814 -2.84 -19.65 7.54
CA LEU A 814 -3.78 -20.67 8.01
C LEU A 814 -4.85 -20.98 6.97
N ARG A 815 -5.12 -22.26 6.74
CA ARG A 815 -6.16 -22.76 5.81
C ARG A 815 -7.54 -22.83 6.48
N SER A 816 -7.57 -23.08 7.77
CA SER A 816 -8.76 -23.08 8.60
C SER A 816 -8.44 -22.47 9.97
N VAL A 817 -9.47 -21.97 10.65
CA VAL A 817 -9.31 -21.33 11.96
C VAL A 817 -10.42 -21.80 12.91
N PRO A 818 -10.20 -21.73 14.23
CA PRO A 818 -11.22 -22.00 15.21
C PRO A 818 -12.40 -21.04 15.08
N THR A 819 -13.60 -21.48 15.47
CA THR A 819 -14.76 -20.59 15.53
C THR A 819 -14.65 -19.56 16.66
N THR A 820 -14.01 -19.94 17.76
CA THR A 820 -13.81 -19.09 18.93
C THR A 820 -12.36 -19.18 19.38
N MET A 821 -11.75 -18.02 19.65
CA MET A 821 -10.42 -17.92 20.26
C MET A 821 -10.47 -17.11 21.54
N VAL A 822 -9.81 -17.63 22.57
CA VAL A 822 -9.57 -16.93 23.84
C VAL A 822 -8.08 -16.64 23.92
N LEU A 823 -7.72 -15.37 23.84
CA LEU A 823 -6.35 -14.89 23.79
C LEU A 823 -6.04 -14.00 25.01
N PRO A 824 -5.76 -14.53 26.18
CA PRO A 824 -5.40 -13.74 27.34
C PRO A 824 -3.93 -13.28 27.25
N ALA A 825 -3.56 -12.73 26.10
CA ALA A 825 -2.27 -12.16 25.79
C ALA A 825 -2.36 -10.63 25.82
N CYS A 826 -1.41 -9.95 26.46
CA CYS A 826 -1.43 -8.50 26.56
C CYS A 826 -1.54 -7.84 25.18
N ASP A 827 -2.39 -6.84 25.07
CA ASP A 827 -2.57 -6.04 23.85
C ASP A 827 -3.02 -6.82 22.60
N ALA A 828 -3.46 -8.08 22.72
CA ALA A 828 -3.90 -8.89 21.57
C ALA A 828 -5.12 -8.32 20.83
N ALA A 829 -5.95 -7.49 21.50
CA ALA A 829 -7.05 -6.76 20.89
C ALA A 829 -6.65 -5.36 20.43
N THR A 830 -5.40 -4.93 20.64
CA THR A 830 -4.92 -3.62 20.18
C THR A 830 -4.76 -3.63 18.66
N THR A 831 -5.20 -2.57 18.01
CA THR A 831 -5.20 -2.44 16.57
C THR A 831 -4.67 -1.08 16.15
N ASP A 832 -3.98 -1.03 15.01
CA ASP A 832 -3.69 0.23 14.31
C ASP A 832 -4.90 0.60 13.43
N VAL A 833 -5.43 1.81 13.64
CA VAL A 833 -6.61 2.29 12.93
C VAL A 833 -6.18 3.20 11.81
N ARG A 834 -6.41 2.77 10.58
CA ARG A 834 -6.12 3.53 9.35
C ARG A 834 -7.34 4.29 8.85
N ALA A 835 -7.14 5.14 7.85
CA ALA A 835 -8.23 5.92 7.25
C ALA A 835 -9.37 5.00 6.78
N GLY A 836 -10.62 5.34 7.14
CA GLY A 836 -11.79 4.49 6.90
C GLY A 836 -12.03 3.43 7.99
N ASP A 837 -11.52 3.64 9.21
CA ASP A 837 -11.56 2.69 10.32
C ASP A 837 -11.06 1.28 9.94
N GLU A 838 -10.06 1.22 9.02
CA GLU A 838 -9.38 -0.02 8.70
C GLU A 838 -8.47 -0.44 9.86
N LEU A 839 -8.63 -1.70 10.29
CA LEU A 839 -7.97 -2.23 11.48
C LEU A 839 -6.85 -3.20 11.11
N LEU A 840 -5.66 -2.98 11.65
CA LEU A 840 -4.50 -3.87 11.52
C LEU A 840 -4.06 -4.36 12.89
N GLY A 841 -3.88 -5.66 13.03
CA GLY A 841 -3.46 -6.30 14.27
C GLY A 841 -3.96 -7.74 14.38
N THR A 842 -3.58 -8.45 15.45
CA THR A 842 -3.84 -9.89 15.63
C THR A 842 -5.33 -10.24 15.60
N ALA A 843 -6.16 -9.52 16.36
CA ALA A 843 -7.60 -9.78 16.41
C ALA A 843 -8.28 -9.53 15.06
N SER A 844 -7.90 -8.47 14.35
CA SER A 844 -8.42 -8.14 13.02
C SER A 844 -8.06 -9.19 11.98
N ALA A 845 -6.82 -9.69 12.01
CA ALA A 845 -6.37 -10.77 11.13
C ALA A 845 -7.18 -12.05 11.37
N LEU A 846 -7.40 -12.43 12.62
CA LEU A 846 -8.20 -13.60 12.97
C LEU A 846 -9.66 -13.48 12.49
N LEU A 847 -10.28 -12.32 12.62
CA LEU A 847 -11.63 -12.07 12.10
C LEU A 847 -11.66 -12.16 10.57
N THR A 848 -10.64 -11.64 9.89
CA THR A 848 -10.49 -11.72 8.42
C THR A 848 -10.39 -13.18 7.96
N LEU A 849 -9.64 -14.00 8.69
CA LEU A 849 -9.46 -15.42 8.41
C LEU A 849 -10.72 -16.25 8.67
N GLY A 850 -11.69 -15.70 9.41
CA GLY A 850 -12.98 -16.34 9.64
C GLY A 850 -13.25 -16.78 11.07
N VAL A 851 -12.38 -16.46 12.04
CA VAL A 851 -12.69 -16.58 13.46
C VAL A 851 -13.93 -15.74 13.73
N ARG A 852 -14.93 -16.32 14.38
CA ARG A 852 -16.19 -15.61 14.63
C ARG A 852 -16.12 -14.71 15.85
N SER A 853 -15.53 -15.23 16.92
CA SER A 853 -15.41 -14.53 18.19
C SER A 853 -14.00 -14.65 18.74
N VAL A 854 -13.41 -13.53 19.08
CA VAL A 854 -12.13 -13.42 19.77
C VAL A 854 -12.38 -12.78 21.12
N ILE A 855 -11.99 -13.47 22.21
CA ILE A 855 -11.95 -12.85 23.54
C ILE A 855 -10.50 -12.49 23.83
N ALA A 856 -10.21 -11.20 23.89
CA ALA A 856 -8.86 -10.71 24.05
C ALA A 856 -8.84 -9.38 24.85
N PRO A 857 -7.73 -9.05 25.54
CA PRO A 857 -7.60 -7.80 26.26
C PRO A 857 -7.19 -6.64 25.36
N VAL A 858 -7.80 -5.48 25.57
CA VAL A 858 -7.45 -4.21 24.91
C VAL A 858 -6.40 -3.41 25.70
N ALA A 859 -5.96 -3.91 26.84
CA ALA A 859 -4.96 -3.34 27.71
C ALA A 859 -4.23 -4.44 28.49
N LYS A 860 -3.12 -4.09 29.12
CA LYS A 860 -2.33 -5.05 29.93
C LYS A 860 -3.15 -5.66 31.05
N ILE A 861 -3.02 -6.98 31.22
CA ILE A 861 -3.68 -7.75 32.27
C ILE A 861 -2.65 -8.40 33.19
N PRO A 862 -2.99 -8.62 34.48
CA PRO A 862 -2.12 -9.33 35.41
C PRO A 862 -2.23 -10.84 35.18
N ASP A 863 -1.12 -11.54 34.89
CA ASP A 863 -1.11 -12.94 34.46
C ASP A 863 -1.88 -13.87 35.41
N ARG A 864 -1.42 -14.04 36.63
CA ARG A 864 -2.07 -14.95 37.62
C ARG A 864 -3.48 -14.56 38.05
N ALA A 865 -3.77 -13.26 38.04
CA ALA A 865 -5.09 -12.77 38.44
C ALA A 865 -6.17 -12.97 37.36
N THR A 866 -5.77 -13.22 36.14
CA THR A 866 -6.68 -13.44 35.02
C THR A 866 -7.23 -14.86 34.96
N THR A 867 -6.49 -15.86 35.50
CA THR A 867 -6.85 -17.27 35.47
C THR A 867 -8.26 -17.57 36.02
N PRO A 868 -8.74 -17.04 37.16
CA PRO A 868 -10.09 -17.32 37.63
C PRO A 868 -11.17 -16.79 36.66
N LEU A 869 -10.93 -15.66 36.01
CA LEU A 869 -11.84 -15.08 35.03
C LEU A 869 -11.88 -15.92 33.74
N VAL A 870 -10.70 -16.33 33.24
CA VAL A 870 -10.55 -17.20 32.07
C VAL A 870 -11.24 -18.55 32.30
N LEU A 871 -11.01 -19.14 33.46
CA LEU A 871 -11.66 -20.42 33.84
C LEU A 871 -13.18 -20.30 33.84
N ALA A 872 -13.73 -19.23 34.41
CA ALA A 872 -15.18 -18.96 34.40
C ALA A 872 -15.74 -18.76 32.96
N ILE A 873 -14.98 -18.09 32.06
CA ILE A 873 -15.32 -17.96 30.64
C ILE A 873 -15.43 -19.35 30.00
N HIS A 874 -14.40 -20.20 30.17
CA HIS A 874 -14.36 -21.55 29.57
C HIS A 874 -15.43 -22.47 30.14
N VAL A 875 -15.76 -22.38 31.42
CA VAL A 875 -16.91 -23.09 32.01
C VAL A 875 -18.22 -22.67 31.34
N GLY A 876 -18.37 -21.35 31.03
CA GLY A 876 -19.52 -20.84 30.28
C GLY A 876 -19.57 -21.38 28.85
N LEU A 877 -18.45 -21.33 28.13
CA LEU A 877 -18.33 -21.86 26.76
C LEU A 877 -18.61 -23.36 26.69
N ARG A 878 -18.09 -24.13 27.63
CA ARG A 878 -18.34 -25.57 27.73
C ARG A 878 -19.84 -25.90 27.93
N ARG A 879 -20.55 -25.02 28.60
CA ARG A 879 -22.04 -25.12 28.77
C ARG A 879 -22.82 -24.63 27.55
N GLY A 880 -22.15 -24.26 26.46
CA GLY A 880 -22.80 -23.79 25.22
C GLY A 880 -23.25 -22.34 25.29
N LEU A 881 -22.79 -21.54 26.25
CA LEU A 881 -23.09 -20.10 26.26
C LEU A 881 -22.37 -19.40 25.13
N PRO A 882 -22.99 -18.41 24.49
CA PRO A 882 -22.31 -17.52 23.57
C PRO A 882 -21.08 -16.84 24.21
N PRO A 883 -19.99 -16.56 23.46
CA PRO A 883 -18.78 -15.99 24.03
C PRO A 883 -19.01 -14.68 24.81
N SER A 884 -19.86 -13.77 24.33
CA SER A 884 -20.19 -12.53 25.05
C SER A 884 -20.94 -12.80 26.36
N THR A 885 -21.86 -13.78 26.36
CA THR A 885 -22.61 -14.16 27.56
C THR A 885 -21.71 -14.86 28.58
N ALA A 886 -20.80 -15.74 28.12
CA ALA A 886 -19.82 -16.39 28.97
C ALA A 886 -18.90 -15.35 29.66
N LEU A 887 -18.40 -14.38 28.86
CA LEU A 887 -17.58 -13.28 29.39
C LEU A 887 -18.40 -12.40 30.38
N ALA A 888 -19.64 -12.04 30.05
CA ALA A 888 -20.48 -11.21 30.91
C ALA A 888 -20.70 -11.86 32.32
N ARG A 889 -20.97 -13.18 32.35
CA ARG A 889 -21.12 -13.94 33.61
C ARG A 889 -19.80 -14.00 34.38
N ALA A 890 -18.71 -14.33 33.72
CA ALA A 890 -17.40 -14.38 34.34
C ALA A 890 -16.99 -13.01 34.96
N LYS A 891 -17.29 -11.92 34.27
CA LYS A 891 -17.08 -10.55 34.78
C LYS A 891 -17.97 -10.24 36.00
N ALA A 892 -19.22 -10.68 36.00
CA ALA A 892 -20.11 -10.50 37.15
C ALA A 892 -19.58 -11.23 38.39
N GLU A 893 -19.08 -12.48 38.22
CA GLU A 893 -18.41 -13.23 39.29
C GLU A 893 -17.12 -12.51 39.77
N ALA A 894 -16.29 -11.99 38.84
CA ALA A 894 -15.08 -11.24 39.19
C ALA A 894 -15.40 -9.96 39.99
N ARG A 895 -16.41 -9.20 39.57
CA ARG A 895 -16.87 -8.02 40.32
C ARG A 895 -17.41 -8.38 41.70
N ALA A 896 -18.08 -9.52 41.82
CA ALA A 896 -18.59 -9.99 43.11
C ALA A 896 -17.43 -10.36 44.11
N ARG A 897 -16.29 -10.78 43.61
CA ARG A 897 -15.06 -10.95 44.42
C ARG A 897 -14.44 -9.64 44.88
N GLY A 898 -14.60 -8.59 44.05
CA GLY A 898 -14.27 -7.20 44.46
C GLY A 898 -12.80 -6.84 44.59
N GLY A 899 -11.88 -7.70 44.10
CA GLY A 899 -10.44 -7.45 44.14
C GLY A 899 -9.93 -6.48 43.06
N PRO A 900 -8.89 -5.65 43.32
CA PRO A 900 -8.24 -4.81 42.30
C PRO A 900 -7.76 -5.61 41.09
N ALA A 901 -7.29 -6.85 41.28
CA ALA A 901 -6.86 -7.75 40.23
C ALA A 901 -8.01 -8.21 39.35
N ASP A 902 -9.15 -8.61 39.96
CA ASP A 902 -10.37 -8.96 39.26
C ASP A 902 -10.90 -7.78 38.42
N LEU A 903 -10.84 -6.57 38.98
CA LEU A 903 -11.23 -5.35 38.28
C LEU A 903 -10.36 -5.09 37.04
N ALA A 904 -9.03 -5.20 37.18
CA ALA A 904 -8.11 -4.99 36.06
C ALA A 904 -8.36 -6.02 34.92
N ALA A 905 -8.46 -7.31 35.26
CA ALA A 905 -8.70 -8.36 34.28
C ALA A 905 -10.08 -8.24 33.60
N ALA A 906 -11.14 -8.05 34.40
CA ALA A 906 -12.52 -7.98 33.89
C ALA A 906 -12.76 -6.75 33.00
N SER A 907 -12.08 -5.64 33.26
CA SER A 907 -12.21 -4.40 32.50
C SER A 907 -11.52 -4.47 31.12
N ALA A 908 -10.41 -5.20 31.03
CA ALA A 908 -9.58 -5.25 29.81
C ALA A 908 -10.10 -6.23 28.76
N LEU A 909 -10.65 -7.39 29.18
CA LEU A 909 -11.11 -8.43 28.25
C LEU A 909 -12.37 -8.00 27.51
N LEU A 910 -12.34 -8.10 26.17
CA LEU A 910 -13.45 -7.80 25.27
C LEU A 910 -13.81 -9.05 24.44
N CYS A 911 -15.09 -9.21 24.11
CA CYS A 911 -15.55 -10.13 23.08
C CYS A 911 -15.67 -9.37 21.75
N ILE A 912 -14.85 -9.75 20.76
CA ILE A 912 -14.75 -9.04 19.48
C ILE A 912 -15.25 -9.96 18.36
N GLY A 913 -16.03 -9.40 17.41
CA GLY A 913 -16.54 -10.13 16.24
C GLY A 913 -18.04 -10.36 16.28
N ALA A 914 -18.49 -11.57 15.94
CA ALA A 914 -19.90 -11.96 15.95
C ALA A 914 -20.17 -13.01 17.01
N ASP A 915 -21.17 -12.78 17.80
CA ASP A 915 -21.59 -13.65 18.86
C ASP A 915 -22.83 -14.47 18.45
N ASP A 916 -22.67 -15.79 18.27
CA ASP A 916 -23.77 -16.67 17.88
C ASP A 916 -24.56 -17.16 19.10
N ARG A 917 -25.80 -16.74 19.21
CA ARG A 917 -26.77 -17.56 19.91
C ARG A 917 -27.13 -18.72 18.98
N ALA A 918 -26.89 -19.96 19.41
CA ALA A 918 -27.51 -21.12 18.76
C ALA A 918 -29.02 -20.80 18.62
N SER A 919 -29.53 -20.79 17.40
CA SER A 919 -30.97 -20.67 17.20
C SER A 919 -31.62 -21.89 17.81
N THR A 920 -32.11 -21.78 19.03
CA THR A 920 -33.17 -22.64 19.45
C THR A 920 -34.38 -22.32 18.57
N THR A 921 -34.46 -22.96 17.41
CA THR A 921 -35.74 -23.16 16.76
C THR A 921 -36.56 -24.04 17.70
N SER A 922 -37.24 -23.42 18.67
CA SER A 922 -38.38 -24.06 19.29
C SER A 922 -39.39 -24.24 18.16
N GLY A 923 -39.54 -25.45 17.68
CA GLY A 923 -40.68 -25.84 16.92
C GLY A 923 -41.96 -25.58 17.77
N ALA A 924 -42.88 -24.82 17.24
CA ALA A 924 -44.29 -24.88 17.53
C ALA A 924 -45.00 -24.74 16.19
#